data_b61698e17f99c32aceb1518dc67716e7
#
_entry.id   b61698e17f99c32aceb1518dc67716e7
#
_cell.length_a   1.000
_cell.length_b   1.000
_cell.length_c   1.000
_cell.angle_alpha   90.00
_cell.angle_beta   90.00
_cell.angle_gamma   90.00
#
_symmetry.space_group_name_H-M   'P 1'
#
loop_
_entity.id
_entity.type
_entity.pdbx_description
1 polymer ?
#
loop_
_entity_poly.entity_id
_entity_poly.type
_entity_poly.pdbx_seq_one_letter_code
_entity_poly.pdbx_strand_id
1 'polypeptide(L)'
;MRINYATLIVSFVFVYATITFAHTGMYHDFLNPKEEHRSWIIWQWMDGLVNKEAITKDLEAFKEAGLSGVQNFQIGGDQQIRVGDSTCAIGSEKWKQMMRWAMDECERLGLSFGTHNCPGWSSSAYTDVTPEYSMQKVVVSETAITAGKKTICIPRAEVDAKYNFYRDICILAVANDSIVSKQDIIDITSYLPEMNKGRWADTLVVPRKMLKALPRDIRNRITEGSWSLMRFGHTTNGKTNEAQAAASGRGLECDKLSKKAVKRFWDGYPMMLINLAGHHAGKTFCRLEIDSYEAGGQDWSEVLPYEFMQRKGYDVRLWLPCIVGNRIIESHEASKRFKDDFVDVLTSLFAENYYGYMEQLAEQSAPGMRLLIEPYGTGGQKPFRVLDIYKILKQTPHSLVATEFWVKPNWGWRDMQGHEKVMRKLQKPLLIAEAFTCWPLFAWQDCPQSLKPICDRAFCTGVNKMMLHAGACNPWKNVEPGMSFGIWGTQFVSTQTWWKAGGAKALFDYMARCQSLLQRGLPAQQQLPSMNVMKTYRRIDGDTDIIFICNPTETQVAETIDIKSLAKGRRAEVWNPYNLEVSILSESDSLLKIEGLGSRFLILSNKERATEVNDSLSALLTDNAGKETIMHLDDEWDITFPNTARLEKHQLFEWTKSDNDDIRYFSGTASYKRHFTLSRKHFKQKSVILDLGDIKNMATVRVNGKQFPVMWKAPFLLDIKSAIKEGDNTIEVDVTNMWPNRMIGDEQEPDDIEWSEPLVYDYAPGKPVAGRYMNAIPEWLRKGTVRPSKNRKTVGCFKFFTKDSPLLPSGLIGPVVIR
;
A
#
# COMPACT_ATOMS: atom_id res chain seq x y z
N MET A 1 -57.58 30.31 -3.03
CA MET A 1 -56.32 29.55 -3.07
C MET A 1 -56.21 28.70 -1.80
N ARG A 2 -56.65 27.43 -1.85
CA ARG A 2 -56.61 26.51 -0.73
C ARG A 2 -55.34 25.66 -0.84
N ILE A 3 -54.34 25.95 -0.07
CA ILE A 3 -53.11 25.14 0.04
C ILE A 3 -53.48 23.90 0.82
N ASN A 4 -53.22 22.76 0.24
CA ASN A 4 -53.60 21.45 0.75
C ASN A 4 -52.69 21.05 1.96
N TYR A 5 -53.19 21.21 3.16
CA TYR A 5 -52.50 20.89 4.37
C TYR A 5 -52.03 19.44 4.50
N ALA A 6 -52.57 18.54 3.75
CA ALA A 6 -52.17 17.13 3.69
C ALA A 6 -50.77 16.90 3.12
N THR A 7 -50.36 17.72 2.13
CA THR A 7 -49.02 17.62 1.50
C THR A 7 -47.91 18.16 2.40
N LEU A 8 -48.23 19.13 3.27
CA LEU A 8 -47.25 19.69 4.20
C LEU A 8 -46.99 18.73 5.39
N ILE A 9 -48.01 17.99 5.86
CA ILE A 9 -47.85 17.00 6.95
C ILE A 9 -47.05 15.77 6.47
N VAL A 10 -47.26 15.30 5.25
CA VAL A 10 -46.47 14.20 4.67
C VAL A 10 -45.02 14.62 4.44
N SER A 11 -44.75 15.85 4.00
CA SER A 11 -43.39 16.35 3.84
C SER A 11 -42.65 16.52 5.18
N PHE A 12 -43.37 16.95 6.25
CA PHE A 12 -42.78 17.06 7.58
C PHE A 12 -42.54 15.69 8.24
N VAL A 13 -43.43 14.72 8.03
CA VAL A 13 -43.24 13.34 8.52
C VAL A 13 -42.11 12.64 7.80
N PHE A 14 -41.96 12.88 6.47
CA PHE A 14 -40.82 12.32 5.69
C PHE A 14 -39.48 12.96 6.09
N VAL A 15 -39.42 14.25 6.37
CA VAL A 15 -38.20 14.93 6.84
C VAL A 15 -37.83 14.47 8.26
N TYR A 16 -38.79 14.27 9.16
CA TYR A 16 -38.52 13.71 10.49
C TYR A 16 -38.13 12.23 10.45
N ALA A 17 -38.73 11.41 9.57
CA ALA A 17 -38.38 10.01 9.40
C ALA A 17 -36.97 9.87 8.81
N THR A 18 -36.55 10.70 7.85
CA THR A 18 -35.19 10.66 7.28
C THR A 18 -34.12 11.15 8.26
N ILE A 19 -34.45 12.05 9.18
CA ILE A 19 -33.53 12.57 10.18
C ILE A 19 -33.28 11.51 11.29
N THR A 20 -34.31 10.79 11.74
CA THR A 20 -34.17 9.72 12.73
C THR A 20 -33.45 8.47 12.13
N PHE A 21 -33.66 8.17 10.84
CA PHE A 21 -33.01 7.05 10.18
C PHE A 21 -31.49 7.27 9.96
N ALA A 22 -30.99 8.48 9.90
CA ALA A 22 -29.58 8.73 9.56
C ALA A 22 -28.62 8.35 10.71
N HIS A 23 -29.03 8.52 11.97
CA HIS A 23 -28.17 8.15 13.10
C HIS A 23 -28.28 6.65 13.46
N THR A 24 -29.47 6.08 13.36
CA THR A 24 -29.67 4.64 13.44
C THR A 24 -28.92 3.91 12.33
N GLY A 25 -28.84 4.50 11.10
CA GLY A 25 -28.01 4.02 10.00
C GLY A 25 -26.51 4.01 10.31
N MET A 26 -25.98 5.07 10.94
CA MET A 26 -24.56 5.14 11.29
C MET A 26 -24.15 4.06 12.30
N TYR A 27 -24.93 3.87 13.36
CA TYR A 27 -24.65 2.84 14.35
C TYR A 27 -24.83 1.43 13.79
N HIS A 28 -25.84 1.23 12.97
CA HIS A 28 -26.04 -0.04 12.27
C HIS A 28 -24.86 -0.36 11.34
N ASP A 29 -24.38 0.62 10.55
CA ASP A 29 -23.23 0.47 9.66
C ASP A 29 -21.93 0.23 10.44
N PHE A 30 -21.81 0.79 11.65
CA PHE A 30 -20.70 0.49 12.54
C PHE A 30 -20.73 -0.95 13.06
N LEU A 31 -21.89 -1.45 13.45
CA LEU A 31 -22.06 -2.84 13.90
C LEU A 31 -21.92 -3.85 12.74
N ASN A 32 -22.43 -3.47 11.56
CA ASN A 32 -22.50 -4.31 10.37
C ASN A 32 -21.93 -3.55 9.15
N PRO A 33 -20.61 -3.40 9.06
CA PRO A 33 -19.98 -2.64 7.96
C PRO A 33 -20.34 -3.23 6.60
N LYS A 34 -20.78 -2.34 5.69
CA LYS A 34 -21.07 -2.71 4.30
C LYS A 34 -19.79 -3.09 3.55
N GLU A 35 -19.94 -3.74 2.39
CA GLU A 35 -18.82 -4.16 1.55
C GLU A 35 -17.93 -2.98 1.14
N GLU A 36 -18.50 -1.81 0.86
CA GLU A 36 -17.75 -0.60 0.49
C GLU A 36 -16.79 -0.12 1.59
N HIS A 37 -17.08 -0.43 2.87
CA HIS A 37 -16.24 -0.06 4.01
C HIS A 37 -15.15 -1.10 4.31
N ARG A 38 -15.20 -2.27 3.68
CA ARG A 38 -14.24 -3.36 3.93
C ARG A 38 -12.94 -3.14 3.16
N SER A 39 -11.84 -3.62 3.71
CA SER A 39 -10.51 -3.51 3.12
C SER A 39 -10.39 -4.29 1.82
N TRP A 40 -9.43 -3.89 0.99
CA TRP A 40 -8.95 -4.66 -0.15
C TRP A 40 -7.62 -5.31 0.18
N ILE A 41 -7.15 -6.20 -0.73
CA ILE A 41 -5.83 -6.82 -0.63
C ILE A 41 -5.10 -6.73 -1.96
N ILE A 42 -3.82 -6.38 -1.95
CA ILE A 42 -2.92 -6.57 -3.07
C ILE A 42 -2.65 -8.06 -3.18
N TRP A 43 -3.07 -8.63 -4.29
CA TRP A 43 -3.01 -10.05 -4.57
C TRP A 43 -2.04 -10.34 -5.69
N GLN A 44 -0.90 -10.87 -5.34
CA GLN A 44 0.22 -11.02 -6.25
C GLN A 44 0.24 -12.39 -6.91
N TRP A 45 0.40 -12.40 -8.22
CA TRP A 45 0.68 -13.57 -9.01
C TRP A 45 2.17 -13.62 -9.36
N MET A 46 2.87 -14.60 -8.82
CA MET A 46 4.31 -14.70 -8.88
C MET A 46 4.74 -15.45 -10.15
N ASP A 47 5.16 -14.71 -11.18
CA ASP A 47 5.71 -15.19 -12.46
C ASP A 47 4.93 -16.36 -13.09
N GLY A 48 3.61 -16.21 -13.20
CA GLY A 48 2.73 -17.20 -13.80
C GLY A 48 2.45 -18.44 -12.95
N LEU A 49 2.97 -18.54 -11.72
CA LEU A 49 2.70 -19.63 -10.79
C LEU A 49 1.31 -19.51 -10.18
N VAL A 50 0.30 -19.78 -11.01
CA VAL A 50 -1.12 -19.73 -10.62
C VAL A 50 -1.91 -20.86 -11.27
N ASN A 51 -2.99 -21.28 -10.64
CA ASN A 51 -3.97 -22.20 -11.21
C ASN A 51 -5.37 -21.89 -10.67
N LYS A 52 -6.39 -22.43 -11.33
CA LYS A 52 -7.80 -22.15 -10.98
C LYS A 52 -8.14 -22.48 -9.53
N GLU A 53 -7.64 -23.60 -9.04
CA GLU A 53 -7.91 -24.06 -7.67
C GLU A 53 -7.31 -23.11 -6.62
N ALA A 54 -6.08 -22.65 -6.83
CA ALA A 54 -5.43 -21.68 -5.97
C ALA A 54 -6.16 -20.30 -5.99
N ILE A 55 -6.57 -19.86 -7.17
CA ILE A 55 -7.34 -18.62 -7.35
C ILE A 55 -8.65 -18.71 -6.55
N THR A 56 -9.43 -19.78 -6.74
CA THR A 56 -10.71 -19.96 -6.01
C THR A 56 -10.48 -20.02 -4.51
N LYS A 57 -9.50 -20.80 -4.04
CA LYS A 57 -9.18 -20.94 -2.61
C LYS A 57 -8.79 -19.61 -1.95
N ASP A 58 -7.95 -18.83 -2.61
CA ASP A 58 -7.54 -17.53 -2.07
C ASP A 58 -8.72 -16.56 -1.98
N LEU A 59 -9.51 -16.45 -3.06
CA LEU A 59 -10.65 -15.53 -3.11
C LEU A 59 -11.74 -15.90 -2.09
N GLU A 60 -12.02 -17.19 -1.90
CA GLU A 60 -12.92 -17.68 -0.85
C GLU A 60 -12.40 -17.32 0.55
N ALA A 61 -11.11 -17.53 0.81
CA ALA A 61 -10.49 -17.18 2.09
C ALA A 61 -10.49 -15.65 2.34
N PHE A 62 -10.29 -14.85 1.31
CA PHE A 62 -10.38 -13.39 1.41
C PHE A 62 -11.80 -12.93 1.74
N LYS A 63 -12.80 -13.50 1.08
CA LYS A 63 -14.22 -13.21 1.35
C LYS A 63 -14.62 -13.63 2.75
N GLU A 64 -14.26 -14.83 3.18
CA GLU A 64 -14.55 -15.37 4.52
C GLU A 64 -13.91 -14.49 5.61
N ALA A 65 -12.69 -14.00 5.40
CA ALA A 65 -12.02 -13.09 6.31
C ALA A 65 -12.63 -11.69 6.33
N GLY A 66 -13.54 -11.35 5.42
CA GLY A 66 -14.26 -10.09 5.37
C GLY A 66 -13.61 -9.01 4.50
N LEU A 67 -12.82 -9.38 3.51
CA LEU A 67 -12.34 -8.46 2.48
C LEU A 67 -13.41 -8.25 1.40
N SER A 68 -13.37 -7.09 0.73
CA SER A 68 -14.36 -6.73 -0.31
C SER A 68 -13.79 -6.68 -1.72
N GLY A 69 -12.51 -6.93 -1.89
CA GLY A 69 -11.91 -6.94 -3.22
C GLY A 69 -10.42 -7.20 -3.21
N VAL A 70 -9.93 -7.44 -4.41
CA VAL A 70 -8.52 -7.69 -4.68
C VAL A 70 -7.96 -6.63 -5.64
N GLN A 71 -6.68 -6.35 -5.49
CA GLN A 71 -5.87 -5.58 -6.42
C GLN A 71 -4.77 -6.51 -6.94
N ASN A 72 -4.94 -7.04 -8.14
CA ASN A 72 -4.06 -8.06 -8.71
C ASN A 72 -2.78 -7.44 -9.29
N PHE A 73 -1.63 -7.99 -8.92
CA PHE A 73 -0.33 -7.60 -9.44
C PHE A 73 0.34 -8.79 -10.11
N GLN A 74 0.90 -8.56 -11.30
CA GLN A 74 1.66 -9.55 -12.10
C GLN A 74 3.14 -9.39 -11.81
N ILE A 75 3.63 -10.08 -10.79
CA ILE A 75 4.97 -9.90 -10.25
C ILE A 75 5.94 -10.93 -10.88
N GLY A 76 7.13 -10.45 -11.20
CA GLY A 76 8.27 -11.26 -11.64
C GLY A 76 9.56 -10.52 -11.31
N GLY A 77 10.64 -10.86 -11.98
CA GLY A 77 11.94 -10.24 -11.74
C GLY A 77 12.77 -10.97 -10.69
N ASP A 78 14.07 -10.91 -10.86
CA ASP A 78 15.03 -11.76 -10.13
C ASP A 78 15.15 -11.40 -8.64
N GLN A 79 14.67 -10.19 -8.26
CA GLN A 79 14.64 -9.75 -6.86
C GLN A 79 13.38 -10.20 -6.10
N GLN A 80 12.37 -10.72 -6.82
CA GLN A 80 11.08 -11.09 -6.24
C GLN A 80 10.87 -12.59 -6.24
N ILE A 81 11.24 -13.27 -7.33
CA ILE A 81 11.12 -14.70 -7.50
C ILE A 81 12.08 -15.18 -8.60
N ARG A 82 12.63 -16.37 -8.45
CA ARG A 82 13.52 -16.98 -9.46
C ARG A 82 12.93 -18.19 -10.16
N VAL A 83 11.78 -18.64 -9.73
CA VAL A 83 11.02 -19.71 -10.34
C VAL A 83 9.73 -19.18 -10.92
N GLY A 84 9.30 -19.69 -12.06
CA GLY A 84 8.10 -19.23 -12.74
C GLY A 84 7.46 -20.32 -13.57
N ASP A 85 6.30 -20.03 -14.13
CA ASP A 85 5.63 -20.86 -15.13
C ASP A 85 5.53 -20.11 -16.47
N SER A 86 6.51 -20.30 -17.34
CA SER A 86 6.54 -19.68 -18.67
C SER A 86 5.35 -20.05 -19.55
N THR A 87 4.63 -21.15 -19.25
CA THR A 87 3.41 -21.52 -19.99
C THR A 87 2.24 -20.60 -19.62
N CYS A 88 2.32 -19.91 -18.50
CA CYS A 88 1.37 -18.90 -18.04
C CYS A 88 1.94 -17.47 -18.18
N ALA A 89 2.77 -17.26 -19.21
CA ALA A 89 3.32 -15.95 -19.54
C ALA A 89 2.21 -14.93 -19.83
N ILE A 90 2.45 -13.67 -19.46
CA ILE A 90 1.49 -12.57 -19.66
C ILE A 90 1.10 -12.50 -21.14
N GLY A 91 -0.21 -12.44 -21.39
CA GLY A 91 -0.79 -12.44 -22.73
C GLY A 91 -0.98 -13.82 -23.37
N SER A 92 -0.43 -14.91 -22.78
CA SER A 92 -0.70 -16.28 -23.24
C SER A 92 -2.15 -16.70 -23.01
N GLU A 93 -2.64 -17.70 -23.74
CA GLU A 93 -4.02 -18.19 -23.56
C GLU A 93 -4.26 -18.76 -22.16
N LYS A 94 -3.27 -19.40 -21.56
CA LYS A 94 -3.36 -19.89 -20.18
C LYS A 94 -3.51 -18.72 -19.20
N TRP A 95 -2.68 -17.68 -19.33
CA TRP A 95 -2.78 -16.48 -18.50
C TRP A 95 -4.14 -15.79 -18.65
N LYS A 96 -4.62 -15.64 -19.90
CA LYS A 96 -5.95 -15.08 -20.16
C LYS A 96 -7.07 -15.89 -19.52
N GLN A 97 -6.95 -17.22 -19.55
CA GLN A 97 -7.91 -18.10 -18.86
C GLN A 97 -7.87 -17.90 -17.33
N MET A 98 -6.69 -17.76 -16.73
CA MET A 98 -6.57 -17.51 -15.28
C MET A 98 -7.16 -16.14 -14.90
N MET A 99 -6.90 -15.10 -15.70
CA MET A 99 -7.46 -13.77 -15.46
C MET A 99 -9.00 -13.75 -15.55
N ARG A 100 -9.58 -14.41 -16.58
CA ARG A 100 -11.05 -14.58 -16.66
C ARG A 100 -11.59 -15.32 -15.45
N TRP A 101 -10.98 -16.44 -15.11
CA TRP A 101 -11.38 -17.25 -13.96
C TRP A 101 -11.36 -16.42 -12.65
N ALA A 102 -10.35 -15.59 -12.45
CA ALA A 102 -10.28 -14.73 -11.28
C ALA A 102 -11.42 -13.70 -11.23
N MET A 103 -11.79 -13.12 -12.38
CA MET A 103 -12.90 -12.18 -12.47
C MET A 103 -14.26 -12.89 -12.27
N ASP A 104 -14.44 -14.09 -12.83
CA ASP A 104 -15.64 -14.92 -12.65
C ASP A 104 -15.82 -15.29 -11.17
N GLU A 105 -14.76 -15.69 -10.50
CA GLU A 105 -14.78 -16.04 -9.07
C GLU A 105 -15.00 -14.80 -8.19
N CYS A 106 -14.43 -13.65 -8.54
CA CYS A 106 -14.72 -12.41 -7.85
C CYS A 106 -16.20 -12.03 -7.97
N GLU A 107 -16.80 -12.17 -9.18
CA GLU A 107 -18.24 -11.93 -9.36
C GLU A 107 -19.07 -12.92 -8.53
N ARG A 108 -18.74 -14.22 -8.58
CA ARG A 108 -19.42 -15.26 -7.78
C ARG A 108 -19.42 -14.95 -6.29
N LEU A 109 -18.32 -14.43 -5.76
CA LEU A 109 -18.14 -14.13 -4.34
C LEU A 109 -18.58 -12.71 -3.96
N GLY A 110 -18.94 -11.86 -4.90
CA GLY A 110 -19.26 -10.45 -4.67
C GLY A 110 -18.03 -9.66 -4.21
N LEU A 111 -16.85 -10.00 -4.76
CA LEU A 111 -15.60 -9.26 -4.57
C LEU A 111 -15.38 -8.32 -5.76
N SER A 112 -14.84 -7.14 -5.51
CA SER A 112 -14.36 -6.27 -6.59
C SER A 112 -12.96 -6.68 -7.04
N PHE A 113 -12.69 -6.60 -8.34
CA PHE A 113 -11.40 -6.89 -8.94
C PHE A 113 -10.76 -5.59 -9.44
N GLY A 114 -9.51 -5.38 -9.10
CA GLY A 114 -8.64 -4.37 -9.68
C GLY A 114 -7.33 -5.02 -10.11
N THR A 115 -6.57 -4.33 -10.96
CA THR A 115 -5.22 -4.75 -11.31
C THR A 115 -4.33 -3.56 -11.57
N HIS A 116 -3.03 -3.75 -11.51
CA HIS A 116 -2.06 -2.73 -11.90
C HIS A 116 -2.15 -2.46 -13.42
N ASN A 117 -1.89 -1.22 -13.84
CA ASN A 117 -2.00 -0.81 -15.23
C ASN A 117 -0.89 -1.36 -16.15
N CYS A 118 0.17 -1.92 -15.56
CA CYS A 118 1.24 -2.62 -16.27
C CYS A 118 1.73 -3.82 -15.44
N PRO A 119 2.48 -4.75 -16.02
CA PRO A 119 3.14 -5.80 -15.25
C PRO A 119 4.19 -5.24 -14.28
N GLY A 120 4.30 -5.84 -13.10
CA GLY A 120 5.10 -5.31 -12.00
C GLY A 120 4.37 -4.19 -11.26
N TRP A 121 5.12 -3.23 -10.75
CA TRP A 121 4.59 -2.03 -10.06
C TRP A 121 5.32 -0.75 -10.48
N SER A 122 5.86 -0.67 -11.72
CA SER A 122 6.60 0.52 -12.13
C SER A 122 5.68 1.73 -12.35
N SER A 123 5.13 1.91 -13.51
CA SER A 123 4.18 3.01 -13.77
C SER A 123 3.34 2.76 -15.02
N SER A 124 3.96 2.65 -16.20
CA SER A 124 3.28 2.42 -17.48
C SER A 124 4.24 1.85 -18.51
N ALA A 125 4.86 0.71 -18.18
CA ALA A 125 5.78 -0.01 -19.05
C ALA A 125 5.14 -1.26 -19.63
N TYR A 126 5.33 -1.49 -20.93
CA TYR A 126 4.93 -2.72 -21.61
C TYR A 126 5.69 -2.90 -22.93
N THR A 127 5.61 -4.09 -23.49
CA THR A 127 6.33 -4.48 -24.72
C THR A 127 6.03 -3.61 -25.94
N ASP A 128 4.85 -2.97 -25.97
CA ASP A 128 4.40 -2.12 -27.11
C ASP A 128 4.98 -0.71 -27.08
N VAL A 129 5.67 -0.33 -26.02
CA VAL A 129 6.31 0.98 -25.93
C VAL A 129 7.66 0.94 -26.59
N THR A 130 7.73 1.47 -27.83
CA THR A 130 9.00 1.62 -28.56
C THR A 130 9.80 2.82 -28.05
N PRO A 131 11.12 2.90 -28.33
CA PRO A 131 11.94 4.02 -27.85
C PRO A 131 11.40 5.43 -28.17
N GLU A 132 10.70 5.60 -29.29
CA GLU A 132 10.10 6.88 -29.69
C GLU A 132 8.89 7.30 -28.85
N TYR A 133 8.20 6.34 -28.24
CA TYR A 133 7.07 6.57 -27.33
C TYR A 133 7.45 6.42 -25.86
N SER A 134 8.73 6.17 -25.58
CA SER A 134 9.23 6.03 -24.21
C SER A 134 9.55 7.36 -23.57
N MET A 135 9.79 7.35 -22.26
CA MET A 135 10.30 8.51 -21.52
C MET A 135 11.61 9.01 -22.13
N GLN A 136 11.68 10.31 -22.43
CA GLN A 136 12.81 10.93 -23.11
C GLN A 136 13.69 11.74 -22.15
N LYS A 137 14.98 11.81 -22.48
CA LYS A 137 15.95 12.71 -21.86
C LYS A 137 16.68 13.50 -22.92
N VAL A 138 17.02 14.77 -22.61
CA VAL A 138 17.89 15.61 -23.43
C VAL A 138 19.33 15.11 -23.36
N VAL A 139 19.99 15.10 -24.49
CA VAL A 139 21.44 14.81 -24.62
C VAL A 139 22.10 15.88 -25.46
N VAL A 140 23.40 16.10 -25.25
CA VAL A 140 24.16 17.12 -25.96
C VAL A 140 25.54 16.61 -26.38
N SER A 141 26.00 17.00 -27.56
CA SER A 141 27.41 16.98 -27.91
C SER A 141 27.90 18.39 -28.14
N GLU A 142 29.12 18.66 -27.78
CA GLU A 142 29.75 20.00 -27.93
C GLU A 142 31.02 19.91 -28.77
N THR A 143 31.15 20.82 -29.70
CA THR A 143 32.30 20.91 -30.58
C THR A 143 32.78 22.34 -30.63
N ALA A 144 34.04 22.59 -30.21
CA ALA A 144 34.65 23.92 -30.27
C ALA A 144 34.88 24.37 -31.71
N ILE A 145 34.69 25.65 -31.98
CA ILE A 145 35.01 26.25 -33.26
C ILE A 145 36.53 26.51 -33.32
N THR A 146 37.22 25.67 -34.06
CA THR A 146 38.69 25.67 -34.13
C THR A 146 39.22 26.43 -35.34
N ALA A 147 40.27 27.24 -35.15
CA ALA A 147 40.96 27.97 -36.20
C ALA A 147 41.51 27.03 -37.29
N GLY A 148 41.51 27.51 -38.55
CA GLY A 148 42.17 26.83 -39.68
C GLY A 148 41.44 25.62 -40.26
N LYS A 149 40.46 24.98 -39.58
CA LYS A 149 39.69 23.85 -40.11
C LYS A 149 38.68 24.28 -41.17
N LYS A 150 38.71 23.61 -42.36
CA LYS A 150 37.76 23.84 -43.44
C LYS A 150 36.32 23.31 -43.12
N THR A 151 36.24 22.37 -42.21
CA THR A 151 34.95 21.73 -41.77
C THR A 151 34.94 21.61 -40.26
N ILE A 152 33.76 21.69 -39.70
CA ILE A 152 33.48 21.40 -38.27
C ILE A 152 32.64 20.12 -38.27
N CYS A 153 33.09 19.08 -37.57
CA CYS A 153 32.35 17.82 -37.40
C CYS A 153 31.61 17.90 -36.07
N ILE A 154 30.29 17.76 -36.11
CA ILE A 154 29.42 17.79 -34.93
C ILE A 154 28.78 16.39 -34.82
N PRO A 155 29.32 15.47 -33.98
CA PRO A 155 28.74 14.17 -33.76
C PRO A 155 27.40 14.33 -33.03
N ARG A 156 26.52 13.32 -33.11
CA ARG A 156 25.41 13.23 -32.18
C ARG A 156 25.96 12.84 -30.79
N ALA A 157 25.20 13.14 -29.76
CA ALA A 157 25.51 12.64 -28.42
C ALA A 157 25.47 11.11 -28.39
N GLU A 158 26.26 10.51 -27.52
CA GLU A 158 26.20 9.06 -27.26
C GLU A 158 24.83 8.69 -26.65
N VAL A 159 24.32 7.56 -27.11
CA VAL A 159 23.06 6.99 -26.66
C VAL A 159 23.22 5.51 -26.30
N ASP A 160 22.30 4.96 -25.53
CA ASP A 160 22.33 3.55 -25.22
C ASP A 160 22.26 2.70 -26.49
N ALA A 161 23.28 1.87 -26.71
CA ALA A 161 23.41 1.02 -27.90
C ALA A 161 22.25 -0.01 -28.00
N LYS A 162 21.66 -0.42 -26.87
CA LYS A 162 20.52 -1.34 -26.82
C LYS A 162 19.33 -0.80 -27.63
N TYR A 163 19.09 0.51 -27.51
CA TYR A 163 17.93 1.15 -28.14
C TYR A 163 18.31 1.89 -29.41
N ASN A 164 19.52 2.42 -29.48
CA ASN A 164 20.08 3.21 -30.59
C ASN A 164 19.10 4.27 -31.14
N PHE A 165 18.33 4.90 -30.24
CA PHE A 165 17.32 5.89 -30.57
C PHE A 165 17.87 7.28 -30.29
N TYR A 166 17.80 8.15 -31.29
CA TYR A 166 18.24 9.54 -31.20
C TYR A 166 17.42 10.39 -32.17
N ARG A 167 16.98 11.56 -31.73
CA ARG A 167 16.41 12.61 -32.55
C ARG A 167 17.02 13.96 -32.18
N ASP A 168 17.33 14.76 -33.20
CA ASP A 168 17.85 16.10 -32.99
C ASP A 168 16.75 17.07 -32.52
N ILE A 169 17.11 17.99 -31.65
CA ILE A 169 16.28 19.11 -31.19
C ILE A 169 16.70 20.40 -31.91
N CYS A 170 17.95 20.81 -31.75
CA CYS A 170 18.52 22.02 -32.32
C CYS A 170 20.05 22.00 -32.27
N ILE A 171 20.67 22.90 -33.03
CA ILE A 171 22.08 23.21 -32.90
C ILE A 171 22.21 24.68 -32.52
N LEU A 172 22.87 24.91 -31.40
CA LEU A 172 23.12 26.25 -30.86
C LEU A 172 24.64 26.58 -31.01
N ALA A 173 24.93 27.76 -31.48
CA ALA A 173 26.25 28.35 -31.27
C ALA A 173 26.21 29.06 -29.92
N VAL A 174 27.13 28.72 -29.02
CA VAL A 174 27.11 29.18 -27.62
C VAL A 174 28.52 29.69 -27.27
N ALA A 175 28.63 30.88 -26.68
CA ALA A 175 29.89 31.37 -26.15
C ALA A 175 30.42 30.45 -25.02
N ASN A 176 31.76 30.34 -24.91
CA ASN A 176 32.41 29.41 -23.97
C ASN A 176 32.56 30.00 -22.56
N ASP A 177 31.84 31.07 -22.26
CA ASP A 177 31.83 31.69 -20.94
C ASP A 177 30.99 30.84 -19.96
N SER A 178 31.33 30.87 -18.67
CA SER A 178 30.58 30.17 -17.62
C SER A 178 29.17 30.77 -17.38
N ILE A 179 29.07 32.10 -17.57
CA ILE A 179 27.82 32.85 -17.62
C ILE A 179 27.68 33.41 -19.03
N VAL A 180 26.68 32.91 -19.73
CA VAL A 180 26.45 33.25 -21.14
C VAL A 180 25.28 34.23 -21.26
N SER A 181 25.50 35.37 -21.96
CA SER A 181 24.39 36.24 -22.29
C SER A 181 23.41 35.54 -23.25
N LYS A 182 22.11 35.73 -23.07
CA LYS A 182 21.10 35.20 -23.99
C LYS A 182 21.36 35.59 -25.47
N GLN A 183 21.98 36.75 -25.68
CA GLN A 183 22.40 37.18 -27.03
C GLN A 183 23.53 36.34 -27.61
N ASP A 184 24.32 35.66 -26.76
CA ASP A 184 25.44 34.80 -27.12
C ASP A 184 25.05 33.33 -27.20
N ILE A 185 23.75 33.04 -27.31
CA ILE A 185 23.14 31.74 -27.64
C ILE A 185 22.36 31.93 -28.94
N ILE A 186 22.83 31.33 -30.02
CA ILE A 186 22.28 31.53 -31.37
C ILE A 186 21.83 30.22 -31.94
N ASP A 187 20.53 30.06 -32.23
CA ASP A 187 20.02 28.91 -32.96
C ASP A 187 20.44 28.98 -34.43
N ILE A 188 21.29 28.06 -34.82
CA ILE A 188 21.80 27.96 -36.22
C ILE A 188 21.15 26.80 -36.99
N THR A 189 20.15 26.11 -36.40
CA THR A 189 19.50 24.93 -36.94
C THR A 189 18.98 25.14 -38.36
N SER A 190 18.29 26.27 -38.59
CA SER A 190 17.67 26.59 -39.89
C SER A 190 18.68 26.86 -40.99
N TYR A 191 19.92 27.16 -40.63
CA TYR A 191 20.99 27.44 -41.60
C TYR A 191 21.75 26.17 -42.05
N LEU A 192 21.40 25.00 -41.52
CA LEU A 192 22.00 23.73 -41.83
C LEU A 192 21.05 22.89 -42.70
N PRO A 193 21.25 22.83 -44.05
CA PRO A 193 20.31 22.20 -44.98
C PRO A 193 20.05 20.73 -44.73
N GLU A 194 20.99 20.02 -44.15
CA GLU A 194 20.87 18.60 -43.85
C GLU A 194 19.85 18.28 -42.77
N MET A 195 19.59 19.28 -41.92
CA MET A 195 18.63 19.16 -40.82
C MET A 195 17.18 19.24 -41.28
N ASN A 196 16.92 19.77 -42.46
CA ASN A 196 15.57 19.90 -43.05
C ASN A 196 15.12 18.59 -43.74
N LYS A 197 15.92 17.53 -43.79
CA LYS A 197 15.66 16.28 -44.54
C LYS A 197 15.14 15.12 -43.63
N GLY A 198 14.89 15.36 -42.35
CA GLY A 198 14.24 14.39 -41.44
C GLY A 198 15.08 13.18 -41.06
N ARG A 199 16.27 12.98 -41.61
CA ARG A 199 17.26 11.98 -41.19
C ARG A 199 18.60 12.67 -40.97
N TRP A 200 19.01 12.69 -39.73
CA TRP A 200 20.22 13.36 -39.29
C TRP A 200 21.37 12.38 -39.26
N ALA A 201 22.47 12.75 -39.90
CA ALA A 201 23.67 11.94 -39.85
C ALA A 201 24.24 11.82 -38.44
N ASP A 202 24.83 10.68 -38.09
CA ASP A 202 25.50 10.49 -36.78
C ASP A 202 26.55 11.56 -36.53
N THR A 203 27.23 12.01 -37.58
CA THR A 203 28.11 13.17 -37.54
C THR A 203 27.68 14.15 -38.63
N LEU A 204 27.31 15.34 -38.22
CA LEU A 204 27.07 16.45 -39.15
C LEU A 204 28.40 17.07 -39.52
N VAL A 205 28.64 17.18 -40.82
CA VAL A 205 29.83 17.87 -41.37
C VAL A 205 29.41 19.25 -41.84
N VAL A 206 29.75 20.28 -41.06
CA VAL A 206 29.41 21.66 -41.34
C VAL A 206 30.60 22.29 -42.06
N PRO A 207 30.55 22.53 -43.39
CA PRO A 207 31.57 23.27 -44.09
C PRO A 207 31.67 24.67 -43.54
N ARG A 208 32.88 25.17 -43.26
CA ARG A 208 33.08 26.54 -42.72
C ARG A 208 32.46 27.65 -43.58
N LYS A 209 32.42 27.41 -44.93
CA LYS A 209 31.66 28.28 -45.83
C LYS A 209 30.18 28.46 -45.52
N MET A 210 29.56 27.48 -44.82
CA MET A 210 28.16 27.59 -44.38
C MET A 210 28.02 28.56 -43.20
N LEU A 211 29.04 28.69 -42.36
CA LEU A 211 29.06 29.77 -41.36
C LEU A 211 29.07 31.13 -42.02
N LYS A 212 29.57 31.24 -43.30
CA LYS A 212 29.48 32.46 -44.10
C LYS A 212 28.06 32.74 -44.61
N ALA A 213 27.19 31.76 -44.64
CA ALA A 213 25.76 31.94 -44.95
C ALA A 213 24.93 32.50 -43.77
N LEU A 214 25.50 32.49 -42.57
CA LEU A 214 24.88 33.16 -41.44
C LEU A 214 24.76 34.69 -41.70
N PRO A 215 23.74 35.35 -41.21
CA PRO A 215 23.65 36.80 -41.19
C PRO A 215 24.97 37.44 -40.72
N ARG A 216 25.32 38.58 -41.33
CA ARG A 216 26.61 39.22 -41.08
C ARG A 216 26.85 39.57 -39.61
N ASP A 217 25.82 40.02 -38.94
CA ASP A 217 25.80 40.29 -37.50
C ASP A 217 26.10 39.05 -36.65
N ILE A 218 25.46 37.93 -36.92
CA ILE A 218 25.69 36.65 -36.25
C ILE A 218 27.10 36.15 -36.49
N ARG A 219 27.50 36.16 -37.76
CA ARG A 219 28.84 35.71 -38.17
C ARG A 219 29.96 36.52 -37.52
N ASN A 220 29.76 37.83 -37.35
CA ASN A 220 30.77 38.70 -36.73
C ASN A 220 30.88 38.47 -35.22
N ARG A 221 29.91 37.88 -34.58
CA ARG A 221 29.88 37.55 -33.14
C ARG A 221 30.56 36.23 -32.84
N ILE A 222 30.39 35.24 -33.74
CA ILE A 222 30.97 33.90 -33.55
C ILE A 222 32.45 33.94 -33.86
N THR A 223 33.32 33.94 -32.84
CA THR A 223 34.77 33.98 -32.94
C THR A 223 35.36 32.60 -32.62
N GLU A 224 36.51 32.32 -33.29
CA GLU A 224 37.21 31.05 -33.13
C GLU A 224 37.74 30.88 -31.69
N GLY A 225 37.61 29.66 -31.14
CA GLY A 225 38.10 29.32 -29.80
C GLY A 225 37.26 29.85 -28.64
N SER A 226 36.43 30.87 -28.89
CA SER A 226 35.55 31.46 -27.87
C SER A 226 34.10 30.97 -27.96
N TRP A 227 33.81 30.14 -28.94
CA TRP A 227 32.46 29.61 -29.20
C TRP A 227 32.49 28.09 -29.43
N SER A 228 31.41 27.43 -29.04
CA SER A 228 31.16 26.01 -29.34
C SER A 228 29.86 25.85 -30.10
N LEU A 229 29.77 24.81 -30.93
CA LEU A 229 28.55 24.31 -31.48
C LEU A 229 28.01 23.18 -30.57
N MET A 230 26.86 23.42 -29.97
CA MET A 230 26.18 22.43 -29.12
C MET A 230 25.05 21.82 -29.91
N ARG A 231 25.12 20.50 -30.18
CA ARG A 231 24.08 19.75 -30.84
C ARG A 231 23.24 19.06 -29.79
N PHE A 232 22.02 19.55 -29.59
CA PHE A 232 21.05 18.99 -28.69
C PHE A 232 20.17 17.98 -29.41
N GLY A 233 19.99 16.85 -28.80
CA GLY A 233 19.04 15.83 -29.19
C GLY A 233 18.36 15.24 -28.01
N HIS A 234 17.47 14.29 -28.27
CA HIS A 234 16.84 13.50 -27.23
C HIS A 234 16.89 12.01 -27.55
N THR A 235 16.83 11.22 -26.50
CA THR A 235 16.85 9.77 -26.55
C THR A 235 15.97 9.21 -25.44
N THR A 236 15.62 7.92 -25.54
CA THR A 236 14.99 7.23 -24.42
C THR A 236 15.84 7.32 -23.16
N ASN A 237 15.21 7.49 -21.99
CA ASN A 237 15.94 7.39 -20.73
C ASN A 237 16.23 5.94 -20.32
N GLY A 238 15.69 4.95 -21.07
CA GLY A 238 15.94 3.52 -20.90
C GLY A 238 15.25 2.89 -19.71
N LYS A 239 14.36 3.60 -19.03
CA LYS A 239 13.62 3.04 -17.88
C LYS A 239 12.59 2.01 -18.31
N THR A 240 12.58 0.91 -17.57
CA THR A 240 11.72 -0.26 -17.78
C THR A 240 11.14 -0.74 -16.46
N ASN A 241 10.18 -1.66 -16.52
CA ASN A 241 9.66 -2.43 -15.39
C ASN A 241 10.44 -3.75 -15.15
N GLU A 242 11.65 -3.88 -15.67
CA GLU A 242 12.39 -5.15 -15.67
C GLU A 242 12.66 -5.71 -14.28
N ALA A 243 12.85 -4.84 -13.28
CA ALA A 243 13.13 -5.26 -11.91
C ALA A 243 11.90 -5.90 -11.22
N GLN A 244 10.68 -5.56 -11.66
CA GLN A 244 9.42 -5.92 -11.01
C GLN A 244 8.57 -6.90 -11.82
N ALA A 245 8.75 -6.94 -13.14
CA ALA A 245 7.91 -7.70 -14.04
C ALA A 245 8.56 -8.99 -14.52
N ALA A 246 7.74 -10.03 -14.72
CA ALA A 246 8.13 -11.22 -15.46
C ALA A 246 8.63 -10.87 -16.88
N ALA A 247 9.51 -11.68 -17.43
CA ALA A 247 10.14 -11.42 -18.73
C ALA A 247 9.13 -11.14 -19.86
N SER A 248 7.98 -11.83 -19.84
CA SER A 248 6.90 -11.65 -20.82
C SER A 248 6.17 -10.30 -20.75
N GLY A 249 6.32 -9.56 -19.65
CA GLY A 249 5.68 -8.25 -19.45
C GLY A 249 6.65 -7.08 -19.45
N ARG A 250 7.94 -7.30 -19.68
CA ARG A 250 8.97 -6.25 -19.62
C ARG A 250 8.90 -5.33 -20.82
N GLY A 251 9.05 -4.02 -20.58
CA GLY A 251 9.05 -3.00 -21.61
C GLY A 251 9.56 -1.66 -21.10
N LEU A 252 9.63 -0.70 -22.03
CA LEU A 252 9.99 0.69 -21.70
C LEU A 252 8.80 1.41 -21.06
N GLU A 253 9.10 2.34 -20.16
CA GLU A 253 8.14 3.32 -19.63
C GLU A 253 7.70 4.31 -20.71
N CYS A 254 6.40 4.54 -20.86
CA CYS A 254 5.89 5.47 -21.88
C CYS A 254 6.22 6.93 -21.55
N ASP A 255 6.31 7.76 -22.58
CA ASP A 255 6.42 9.22 -22.45
C ASP A 255 5.15 9.80 -21.81
N LYS A 256 5.25 10.20 -20.56
CA LYS A 256 4.13 10.68 -19.75
C LYS A 256 3.75 12.14 -20.02
N LEU A 257 4.58 12.87 -20.75
CA LEU A 257 4.28 14.24 -21.17
C LEU A 257 3.46 14.28 -22.47
N SER A 258 3.33 13.15 -23.18
CA SER A 258 2.68 13.04 -24.48
C SER A 258 1.41 12.19 -24.44
N LYS A 259 0.25 12.79 -24.65
CA LYS A 259 -1.03 12.03 -24.77
C LYS A 259 -0.96 10.94 -25.84
N LYS A 260 -0.21 11.18 -26.93
CA LYS A 260 -0.02 10.18 -27.99
C LYS A 260 0.71 8.95 -27.49
N ALA A 261 1.76 9.12 -26.68
CA ALA A 261 2.50 8.00 -26.10
C ALA A 261 1.70 7.28 -25.02
N VAL A 262 1.02 8.03 -24.15
CA VAL A 262 0.10 7.46 -23.13
C VAL A 262 -1.01 6.65 -23.81
N LYS A 263 -1.60 7.16 -24.90
CA LYS A 263 -2.62 6.43 -25.67
C LYS A 263 -2.06 5.14 -26.28
N ARG A 264 -0.84 5.19 -26.81
CA ARG A 264 -0.16 4.00 -27.36
C ARG A 264 0.02 2.90 -26.31
N PHE A 265 0.46 3.28 -25.10
CA PHE A 265 0.54 2.36 -23.97
C PHE A 265 -0.84 1.84 -23.56
N TRP A 266 -1.83 2.73 -23.46
CA TRP A 266 -3.20 2.37 -23.09
C TRP A 266 -3.81 1.33 -24.04
N ASP A 267 -3.60 1.50 -25.34
CA ASP A 267 -4.10 0.58 -26.36
C ASP A 267 -3.45 -0.81 -26.32
N GLY A 268 -2.33 -0.92 -25.62
CA GLY A 268 -1.64 -2.19 -25.35
C GLY A 268 -2.22 -2.92 -24.12
N TYR A 269 -1.50 -2.89 -23.01
CA TYR A 269 -1.82 -3.70 -21.84
C TYR A 269 -3.16 -3.36 -21.16
N PRO A 270 -3.51 -2.09 -20.86
CA PRO A 270 -4.80 -1.77 -20.27
C PRO A 270 -6.00 -2.22 -21.11
N MET A 271 -5.97 -1.93 -22.42
CA MET A 271 -7.05 -2.35 -23.31
C MET A 271 -7.13 -3.87 -23.50
N MET A 272 -5.99 -4.57 -23.46
CA MET A 272 -5.99 -6.04 -23.46
C MET A 272 -6.75 -6.57 -22.23
N LEU A 273 -6.53 -6.01 -21.05
CA LEU A 273 -7.24 -6.38 -19.82
C LEU A 273 -8.73 -6.07 -19.89
N ILE A 274 -9.10 -4.87 -20.35
CA ILE A 274 -10.51 -4.44 -20.48
C ILE A 274 -11.25 -5.34 -21.47
N ASN A 275 -10.66 -5.62 -22.63
CA ASN A 275 -11.23 -6.52 -23.63
C ASN A 275 -11.37 -7.95 -23.10
N LEU A 276 -10.37 -8.43 -22.33
CA LEU A 276 -10.38 -9.74 -21.69
C LEU A 276 -11.50 -9.88 -20.67
N ALA A 277 -11.75 -8.81 -19.92
CA ALA A 277 -12.77 -8.76 -18.88
C ALA A 277 -14.20 -8.86 -19.43
N GLY A 278 -14.45 -8.40 -20.64
CA GLY A 278 -15.78 -8.49 -21.25
C GLY A 278 -16.87 -7.83 -20.41
N HIS A 279 -17.86 -8.60 -19.97
CA HIS A 279 -19.00 -8.10 -19.17
C HIS A 279 -18.61 -7.67 -17.74
N HIS A 280 -17.44 -8.07 -17.24
CA HIS A 280 -16.92 -7.64 -15.95
C HIS A 280 -16.36 -6.21 -15.97
N ALA A 281 -15.98 -5.70 -17.17
CA ALA A 281 -15.36 -4.38 -17.30
C ALA A 281 -16.29 -3.26 -16.80
N GLY A 282 -15.77 -2.42 -15.90
CA GLY A 282 -16.51 -1.37 -15.23
C GLY A 282 -17.47 -1.83 -14.12
N LYS A 283 -17.52 -3.14 -13.83
CA LYS A 283 -18.36 -3.76 -12.79
C LYS A 283 -17.48 -4.50 -11.78
N THR A 284 -17.35 -5.82 -11.94
CA THR A 284 -16.44 -6.63 -11.10
C THR A 284 -15.01 -6.17 -11.30
N PHE A 285 -14.55 -6.05 -12.54
CA PHE A 285 -13.27 -5.40 -12.88
C PHE A 285 -13.48 -3.89 -13.00
N CYS A 286 -13.24 -3.17 -11.90
CA CYS A 286 -13.61 -1.77 -11.76
C CYS A 286 -12.44 -0.83 -11.42
N ARG A 287 -11.20 -1.33 -11.34
CA ARG A 287 -10.04 -0.51 -11.01
C ARG A 287 -8.82 -0.87 -11.84
N LEU A 288 -8.12 0.18 -12.32
CA LEU A 288 -6.75 0.10 -12.81
C LEU A 288 -5.86 0.98 -11.93
N GLU A 289 -4.75 0.45 -11.47
CA GLU A 289 -3.85 1.16 -10.55
C GLU A 289 -2.63 1.74 -11.27
N ILE A 290 -2.26 2.92 -10.84
CA ILE A 290 -0.96 3.53 -11.06
C ILE A 290 -0.33 3.63 -9.69
N ASP A 291 0.54 2.71 -9.39
CA ASP A 291 1.29 2.58 -8.15
C ASP A 291 2.29 3.72 -7.93
N SER A 292 2.99 3.74 -6.82
CA SER A 292 3.99 4.74 -6.50
C SER A 292 5.01 4.89 -7.63
N TYR A 293 5.32 6.16 -7.97
CA TYR A 293 6.12 6.46 -9.15
C TYR A 293 7.61 6.19 -8.94
N GLU A 294 8.13 5.13 -9.52
CA GLU A 294 9.53 4.71 -9.38
C GLU A 294 10.36 4.78 -10.68
N ALA A 295 9.74 5.22 -11.76
CA ALA A 295 10.35 5.18 -13.09
C ALA A 295 11.40 6.27 -13.38
N GLY A 296 11.74 7.13 -12.40
CA GLY A 296 12.70 8.22 -12.58
C GLY A 296 12.11 9.46 -13.23
N GLY A 297 12.95 10.48 -13.41
CA GLY A 297 12.55 11.73 -14.04
C GLY A 297 12.55 11.64 -15.57
N GLN A 298 11.75 12.50 -16.17
CA GLN A 298 11.72 12.76 -17.61
C GLN A 298 11.92 14.26 -17.83
N ASP A 299 12.80 14.64 -18.74
CA ASP A 299 13.14 16.04 -18.99
C ASP A 299 12.91 16.48 -20.44
N TRP A 300 12.39 15.58 -21.28
CA TRP A 300 12.05 15.91 -22.66
C TRP A 300 10.83 15.13 -23.17
N SER A 301 10.16 15.73 -24.13
CA SER A 301 9.13 15.16 -25.00
C SER A 301 9.05 15.98 -26.28
N GLU A 302 8.62 15.37 -27.37
CA GLU A 302 8.42 16.10 -28.64
C GLU A 302 7.39 17.23 -28.51
N VAL A 303 6.45 17.14 -27.58
CA VAL A 303 5.42 18.18 -27.34
C VAL A 303 5.95 19.35 -26.50
N LEU A 304 7.06 19.16 -25.80
CA LEU A 304 7.55 20.13 -24.80
C LEU A 304 7.86 21.52 -25.37
N PRO A 305 8.51 21.70 -26.54
CA PRO A 305 8.79 23.03 -27.07
C PRO A 305 7.53 23.85 -27.33
N TYR A 306 6.48 23.21 -27.89
CA TYR A 306 5.20 23.86 -28.12
C TYR A 306 4.49 24.21 -26.81
N GLU A 307 4.36 23.27 -25.91
CA GLU A 307 3.68 23.44 -24.62
C GLU A 307 4.38 24.49 -23.75
N PHE A 308 5.71 24.50 -23.74
CA PHE A 308 6.48 25.47 -22.99
C PHE A 308 6.29 26.89 -23.55
N MET A 309 6.34 27.04 -24.86
CA MET A 309 6.09 28.34 -25.52
C MET A 309 4.69 28.86 -25.18
N GLN A 310 3.67 28.01 -25.25
CA GLN A 310 2.29 28.41 -24.95
C GLN A 310 2.10 28.83 -23.47
N ARG A 311 2.80 28.19 -22.56
CA ARG A 311 2.64 28.41 -21.10
C ARG A 311 3.53 29.52 -20.55
N LYS A 312 4.74 29.69 -21.11
CA LYS A 312 5.78 30.58 -20.58
C LYS A 312 6.12 31.74 -21.52
N GLY A 313 5.75 31.67 -22.79
CA GLY A 313 5.93 32.76 -23.77
C GLY A 313 7.35 32.90 -24.31
N TYR A 314 8.23 31.89 -24.11
CA TYR A 314 9.56 31.90 -24.65
C TYR A 314 10.04 30.48 -25.04
N ASP A 315 11.07 30.43 -25.92
CA ASP A 315 11.57 29.19 -26.49
C ASP A 315 12.46 28.43 -25.49
N VAL A 316 12.03 27.23 -25.09
CA VAL A 316 12.79 26.34 -24.18
C VAL A 316 14.14 25.91 -24.79
N ARG A 317 14.24 25.81 -26.15
CA ARG A 317 15.42 25.33 -26.83
C ARG A 317 16.66 26.18 -26.55
N LEU A 318 16.48 27.50 -26.47
CA LEU A 318 17.56 28.46 -26.18
C LEU A 318 18.10 28.33 -24.74
N TRP A 319 17.39 27.63 -23.87
CA TRP A 319 17.76 27.38 -22.47
C TRP A 319 18.30 25.97 -22.22
N LEU A 320 18.35 25.10 -23.24
CA LEU A 320 18.92 23.75 -23.12
C LEU A 320 20.34 23.70 -22.58
N PRO A 321 21.23 24.67 -22.87
CA PRO A 321 22.54 24.71 -22.24
C PRO A 321 22.54 24.81 -20.72
N CYS A 322 21.43 25.30 -20.15
CA CYS A 322 21.20 25.35 -18.70
C CYS A 322 20.75 24.01 -18.09
N ILE A 323 20.21 23.13 -18.92
CA ILE A 323 19.73 21.81 -18.51
C ILE A 323 20.86 20.77 -18.55
N VAL A 324 21.52 20.62 -19.71
CA VAL A 324 22.53 19.59 -19.98
C VAL A 324 23.85 20.11 -20.52
N GLY A 325 24.05 21.42 -20.57
CA GLY A 325 25.28 22.05 -21.11
C GLY A 325 26.17 22.71 -20.07
N ASN A 326 25.84 22.61 -18.80
CA ASN A 326 26.54 23.23 -17.68
C ASN A 326 26.77 24.73 -17.86
N ARG A 327 25.83 25.46 -18.50
CA ARG A 327 25.89 26.91 -18.69
C ARG A 327 24.93 27.62 -17.75
N ILE A 328 25.33 28.76 -17.26
CA ILE A 328 24.48 29.74 -16.60
C ILE A 328 24.09 30.77 -17.64
N ILE A 329 22.76 30.97 -17.82
CA ILE A 329 22.28 31.91 -18.84
C ILE A 329 21.84 33.19 -18.17
N GLU A 330 22.35 34.33 -18.61
CA GLU A 330 22.19 35.67 -18.09
C GLU A 330 22.71 35.85 -16.65
N SER A 331 22.19 35.10 -15.72
CA SER A 331 22.56 35.08 -14.30
C SER A 331 22.11 33.79 -13.61
N HIS A 332 22.55 33.56 -12.37
CA HIS A 332 22.07 32.48 -11.54
C HIS A 332 20.56 32.57 -11.28
N GLU A 333 20.03 33.77 -11.06
CA GLU A 333 18.64 34.04 -10.81
C GLU A 333 17.77 33.76 -12.06
N ALA A 334 18.27 34.20 -13.26
CA ALA A 334 17.57 33.93 -14.50
C ALA A 334 17.54 32.44 -14.82
N SER A 335 18.67 31.75 -14.65
CA SER A 335 18.74 30.28 -14.81
C SER A 335 17.88 29.54 -13.81
N LYS A 336 17.79 30.04 -12.58
CA LYS A 336 16.88 29.45 -11.57
C LYS A 336 15.42 29.64 -11.97
N ARG A 337 15.00 30.86 -12.35
CA ARG A 337 13.61 31.11 -12.82
C ARG A 337 13.26 30.23 -14.01
N PHE A 338 14.17 30.07 -14.98
CA PHE A 338 13.94 29.13 -16.07
C PHE A 338 13.73 27.70 -15.57
N LYS A 339 14.56 27.19 -14.65
CA LYS A 339 14.42 25.84 -14.09
C LYS A 339 13.10 25.69 -13.32
N ASP A 340 12.66 26.71 -12.60
CA ASP A 340 11.37 26.73 -11.92
C ASP A 340 10.21 26.68 -12.95
N ASP A 341 10.28 27.47 -14.04
CA ASP A 341 9.33 27.42 -15.15
C ASP A 341 9.32 26.05 -15.85
N PHE A 342 10.48 25.46 -16.03
CA PHE A 342 10.65 24.15 -16.65
C PHE A 342 9.99 23.05 -15.82
N VAL A 343 10.25 23.03 -14.51
CA VAL A 343 9.60 22.11 -13.56
C VAL A 343 8.08 22.34 -13.51
N ASP A 344 7.64 23.59 -13.55
CA ASP A 344 6.20 23.91 -13.55
C ASP A 344 5.50 23.34 -14.80
N VAL A 345 6.12 23.46 -15.98
CA VAL A 345 5.59 22.88 -17.22
C VAL A 345 5.61 21.34 -17.17
N LEU A 346 6.73 20.73 -16.75
CA LEU A 346 6.85 19.29 -16.63
C LEU A 346 5.77 18.71 -15.70
N THR A 347 5.62 19.28 -14.50
CA THR A 347 4.64 18.81 -13.51
C THR A 347 3.19 19.01 -13.99
N SER A 348 2.93 20.07 -14.76
CA SER A 348 1.60 20.31 -15.34
C SER A 348 1.27 19.31 -16.45
N LEU A 349 2.21 19.09 -17.37
CA LEU A 349 2.01 18.09 -18.46
C LEU A 349 1.88 16.67 -17.90
N PHE A 350 2.69 16.35 -16.88
CA PHE A 350 2.61 15.05 -16.22
C PHE A 350 1.23 14.82 -15.59
N ALA A 351 0.71 15.82 -14.89
CA ALA A 351 -0.63 15.74 -14.30
C ALA A 351 -1.74 15.65 -15.37
N GLU A 352 -1.66 16.45 -16.43
CA GLU A 352 -2.67 16.56 -17.47
C GLU A 352 -2.64 15.40 -18.48
N ASN A 353 -1.44 15.07 -19.00
CA ASN A 353 -1.26 14.18 -20.13
C ASN A 353 -1.07 12.71 -19.71
N TYR A 354 -0.70 12.48 -18.46
CA TYR A 354 -0.59 11.12 -17.92
C TYR A 354 -1.76 10.80 -17.01
N TYR A 355 -1.79 11.30 -15.76
CA TYR A 355 -2.84 10.95 -14.80
C TYR A 355 -4.24 11.35 -15.29
N GLY A 356 -4.44 12.62 -15.65
CA GLY A 356 -5.73 13.13 -16.11
C GLY A 356 -6.20 12.46 -17.39
N TYR A 357 -5.29 12.24 -18.34
CA TYR A 357 -5.65 11.58 -19.59
C TYR A 357 -5.95 10.09 -19.41
N MET A 358 -5.22 9.38 -18.53
CA MET A 358 -5.55 8.00 -18.20
C MET A 358 -6.90 7.87 -17.50
N GLU A 359 -7.29 8.81 -16.62
CA GLU A 359 -8.64 8.84 -16.05
C GLU A 359 -9.70 8.93 -17.14
N GLN A 360 -9.50 9.83 -18.11
CA GLN A 360 -10.41 9.95 -19.25
C GLN A 360 -10.48 8.66 -20.08
N LEU A 361 -9.35 8.04 -20.36
CA LEU A 361 -9.30 6.79 -21.11
C LEU A 361 -9.98 5.64 -20.37
N ALA A 362 -9.83 5.55 -19.05
CA ALA A 362 -10.48 4.53 -18.24
C ALA A 362 -12.00 4.64 -18.29
N GLU A 363 -12.53 5.85 -18.09
CA GLU A 363 -13.97 6.13 -18.14
C GLU A 363 -14.57 5.87 -19.53
N GLN A 364 -13.84 6.28 -20.59
CA GLN A 364 -14.27 6.07 -21.97
C GLN A 364 -14.24 4.61 -22.42
N SER A 365 -13.25 3.84 -21.93
CA SER A 365 -13.06 2.44 -22.34
C SER A 365 -14.02 1.47 -21.63
N ALA A 366 -14.38 1.76 -20.38
CA ALA A 366 -15.30 0.93 -19.61
C ALA A 366 -16.02 1.79 -18.57
N PRO A 367 -17.28 2.21 -18.83
CA PRO A 367 -18.07 2.98 -17.86
C PRO A 367 -18.12 2.29 -16.49
N GLY A 368 -17.74 3.01 -15.44
CA GLY A 368 -17.58 2.49 -14.08
C GLY A 368 -16.14 2.05 -13.72
N MET A 369 -15.22 2.02 -14.68
CA MET A 369 -13.79 1.84 -14.42
C MET A 369 -13.22 3.10 -13.77
N ARG A 370 -12.46 2.94 -12.71
CA ARG A 370 -11.79 4.04 -12.01
C ARG A 370 -10.28 3.80 -11.95
N LEU A 371 -9.52 4.87 -12.04
CA LEU A 371 -8.12 4.78 -11.65
C LEU A 371 -8.00 4.76 -10.13
N LEU A 372 -7.09 3.92 -9.64
CA LEU A 372 -6.51 4.00 -8.33
C LEU A 372 -5.10 4.59 -8.53
N ILE A 373 -4.79 5.71 -7.91
CA ILE A 373 -3.53 6.40 -8.16
C ILE A 373 -2.76 6.64 -6.85
N GLU A 374 -1.48 6.39 -6.90
CA GLU A 374 -0.50 6.75 -5.89
C GLU A 374 0.35 7.92 -6.39
N PRO A 375 -0.06 9.18 -6.15
CA PRO A 375 0.58 10.33 -6.78
C PRO A 375 1.86 10.78 -6.05
N TYR A 376 2.70 9.84 -5.67
CA TYR A 376 3.99 10.03 -5.00
C TYR A 376 5.01 9.01 -5.52
N GLY A 377 6.25 9.10 -5.05
CA GLY A 377 7.32 8.16 -5.34
C GLY A 377 8.68 8.81 -5.40
N THR A 378 9.72 8.03 -5.18
CA THR A 378 11.12 8.50 -5.16
C THR A 378 11.67 8.76 -6.56
N GLY A 379 11.15 8.07 -7.56
CA GLY A 379 11.59 8.15 -8.94
C GLY A 379 11.28 9.47 -9.62
N GLY A 380 10.29 10.21 -9.16
CA GLY A 380 9.81 11.45 -9.78
C GLY A 380 10.62 12.72 -9.45
N GLN A 381 11.76 12.61 -8.77
CA GLN A 381 12.52 13.76 -8.27
C GLN A 381 13.78 14.09 -9.09
N LYS A 382 14.32 13.15 -9.88
CA LYS A 382 15.57 13.31 -10.64
C LYS A 382 15.39 12.94 -12.11
N PRO A 383 16.01 13.66 -13.05
CA PRO A 383 16.84 14.87 -12.86
C PRO A 383 16.02 16.11 -12.47
N PHE A 384 14.72 16.15 -12.83
CA PHE A 384 13.77 17.19 -12.46
C PHE A 384 12.52 16.57 -11.84
N ARG A 385 11.88 17.32 -10.93
CA ARG A 385 10.62 16.89 -10.33
C ARG A 385 9.53 16.86 -11.41
N VAL A 386 8.85 15.72 -11.52
CA VAL A 386 7.70 15.53 -12.41
C VAL A 386 6.36 15.39 -11.65
N LEU A 387 6.41 15.05 -10.36
CA LEU A 387 5.24 14.86 -9.52
C LEU A 387 4.88 16.16 -8.78
N ASP A 388 3.61 16.54 -8.89
CA ASP A 388 2.96 17.54 -8.07
C ASP A 388 1.56 17.04 -7.69
N ILE A 389 1.43 16.57 -6.45
CA ILE A 389 0.21 15.94 -5.96
C ILE A 389 -1.04 16.83 -6.11
N TYR A 390 -0.90 18.13 -5.87
CA TYR A 390 -2.03 19.06 -5.99
C TYR A 390 -2.49 19.19 -7.44
N LYS A 391 -1.54 19.33 -8.38
CA LYS A 391 -1.85 19.37 -9.82
C LYS A 391 -2.49 18.06 -10.28
N ILE A 392 -1.94 16.92 -9.87
CA ILE A 392 -2.46 15.59 -10.23
C ILE A 392 -3.89 15.44 -9.73
N LEU A 393 -4.16 15.67 -8.45
CA LEU A 393 -5.50 15.50 -7.89
C LEU A 393 -6.54 16.49 -8.43
N LYS A 394 -6.12 17.63 -8.96
CA LYS A 394 -7.02 18.54 -9.72
C LYS A 394 -7.37 17.99 -11.08
N GLN A 395 -6.46 17.27 -11.74
CA GLN A 395 -6.69 16.68 -13.06
C GLN A 395 -7.38 15.31 -12.99
N THR A 396 -7.48 14.71 -11.80
CA THR A 396 -8.10 13.42 -11.56
C THR A 396 -9.24 13.51 -10.53
N PRO A 397 -10.35 14.21 -10.87
CA PRO A 397 -11.46 14.42 -9.93
C PRO A 397 -12.14 13.11 -9.49
N HIS A 398 -12.18 12.09 -10.36
CA HIS A 398 -12.90 10.84 -10.17
C HIS A 398 -12.01 9.67 -9.73
N SER A 399 -10.68 9.82 -9.78
CA SER A 399 -9.75 8.77 -9.36
C SER A 399 -9.82 8.52 -7.86
N LEU A 400 -9.60 7.26 -7.50
CA LEU A 400 -9.33 6.83 -6.14
C LEU A 400 -7.87 7.19 -5.80
N VAL A 401 -7.66 7.73 -4.61
CA VAL A 401 -6.33 8.19 -4.20
C VAL A 401 -5.78 7.26 -3.13
N ALA A 402 -4.60 6.74 -3.37
CA ALA A 402 -3.89 5.94 -2.40
C ALA A 402 -2.57 6.59 -1.98
N THR A 403 -2.08 6.14 -0.84
CA THR A 403 -0.80 6.44 -0.23
C THR A 403 -0.25 5.15 0.33
N GLU A 404 0.92 5.17 0.94
CA GLU A 404 1.58 3.97 1.43
C GLU A 404 2.10 4.16 2.86
N PHE A 405 2.06 3.09 3.66
CA PHE A 405 2.81 3.04 4.91
C PHE A 405 3.39 1.66 5.20
N TRP A 406 4.55 1.68 5.83
CA TRP A 406 5.32 0.49 6.16
C TRP A 406 5.23 0.15 7.64
N VAL A 407 5.26 -1.14 7.94
CA VAL A 407 5.32 -1.65 9.31
C VAL A 407 6.70 -1.36 9.89
N LYS A 408 7.76 -1.73 9.16
CA LYS A 408 9.17 -1.55 9.54
C LYS A 408 10.03 -1.49 8.27
N PRO A 409 11.00 -0.57 8.15
CA PRO A 409 11.14 0.62 8.97
C PRO A 409 9.93 1.55 8.81
N ASN A 410 9.84 2.59 9.57
CA ASN A 410 8.69 3.48 9.67
C ASN A 410 8.63 4.47 8.47
N TRP A 411 8.43 3.96 7.25
CA TRP A 411 8.38 4.74 6.00
C TRP A 411 6.95 5.08 5.57
N GLY A 412 6.82 5.98 4.58
CA GLY A 412 5.54 6.41 4.02
C GLY A 412 4.79 7.47 4.83
N TRP A 413 5.02 7.56 6.13
CA TRP A 413 4.27 8.42 7.05
C TRP A 413 4.32 9.91 6.71
N ARG A 414 5.44 10.40 6.18
CA ARG A 414 5.59 11.80 5.77
C ARG A 414 4.77 12.10 4.51
N ASP A 415 4.79 11.19 3.56
CA ASP A 415 4.07 11.33 2.29
C ASP A 415 2.57 11.25 2.56
N MET A 416 2.12 10.34 3.41
CA MET A 416 0.73 10.22 3.86
C MET A 416 0.20 11.54 4.46
N GLN A 417 0.99 12.22 5.30
CA GLN A 417 0.62 13.53 5.84
C GLN A 417 0.52 14.60 4.75
N GLY A 418 1.38 14.53 3.74
CA GLY A 418 1.32 15.38 2.55
C GLY A 418 0.04 15.15 1.75
N HIS A 419 -0.33 13.89 1.53
CA HIS A 419 -1.58 13.51 0.85
C HIS A 419 -2.80 14.00 1.62
N GLU A 420 -2.86 13.74 2.93
CA GLU A 420 -3.99 14.18 3.77
C GLU A 420 -4.23 15.69 3.66
N LYS A 421 -3.17 16.51 3.71
CA LYS A 421 -3.28 17.96 3.58
C LYS A 421 -3.89 18.38 2.24
N VAL A 422 -3.49 17.75 1.15
CA VAL A 422 -4.03 18.05 -0.19
C VAL A 422 -5.46 17.53 -0.31
N MET A 423 -5.74 16.31 0.15
CA MET A 423 -7.07 15.71 0.16
C MET A 423 -8.08 16.57 0.93
N ARG A 424 -7.68 17.01 2.14
CA ARG A 424 -8.50 17.91 2.97
C ARG A 424 -8.74 19.26 2.28
N LYS A 425 -7.71 19.86 1.68
CA LYS A 425 -7.84 21.11 0.90
C LYS A 425 -8.80 20.97 -0.27
N LEU A 426 -8.76 19.82 -0.96
CA LEU A 426 -9.62 19.52 -2.11
C LEU A 426 -10.96 18.88 -1.72
N GLN A 427 -11.20 18.67 -0.42
CA GLN A 427 -12.42 18.04 0.12
C GLN A 427 -12.70 16.66 -0.52
N LYS A 428 -11.64 15.88 -0.76
CA LYS A 428 -11.77 14.48 -1.22
C LYS A 428 -12.06 13.57 -0.02
N PRO A 429 -13.11 12.72 -0.07
CA PRO A 429 -13.56 11.99 1.12
C PRO A 429 -12.76 10.72 1.43
N LEU A 430 -12.10 10.11 0.43
CA LEU A 430 -11.52 8.78 0.54
C LEU A 430 -10.01 8.82 0.29
N LEU A 431 -9.23 8.47 1.30
CA LEU A 431 -7.79 8.23 1.22
C LEU A 431 -7.50 6.76 1.54
N ILE A 432 -7.11 6.02 0.50
CA ILE A 432 -6.74 4.61 0.59
C ILE A 432 -5.26 4.53 0.99
N ALA A 433 -4.83 3.45 1.62
CA ALA A 433 -3.40 3.18 1.77
C ALA A 433 -3.06 1.77 1.29
N GLU A 434 -1.99 1.65 0.51
CA GLU A 434 -1.18 0.45 0.51
C GLU A 434 -0.66 0.27 1.93
N ALA A 435 -1.12 -0.79 2.58
CA ALA A 435 -1.04 -0.89 4.03
C ALA A 435 -0.17 -2.06 4.47
N PHE A 436 0.75 -1.78 5.39
CA PHE A 436 1.58 -2.79 6.04
C PHE A 436 2.68 -3.39 5.17
N THR A 437 3.17 -2.68 4.18
CA THR A 437 4.41 -3.06 3.50
C THR A 437 5.52 -3.23 4.52
N CYS A 438 6.29 -4.31 4.42
CA CYS A 438 7.25 -4.71 5.44
C CYS A 438 8.58 -5.15 4.81
N TRP A 439 9.66 -4.92 5.52
CA TRP A 439 11.00 -5.36 5.10
C TRP A 439 11.26 -6.83 5.41
N PRO A 440 12.21 -7.45 4.70
CA PRO A 440 12.52 -8.87 4.81
C PRO A 440 12.84 -9.35 6.23
N LEU A 441 13.52 -8.53 7.03
CA LEU A 441 13.91 -8.84 8.40
C LEU A 441 12.75 -9.26 9.31
N PHE A 442 11.53 -8.90 8.96
CA PHE A 442 10.35 -9.08 9.78
C PHE A 442 9.32 -9.99 9.15
N ALA A 443 9.70 -10.67 8.06
CA ALA A 443 8.82 -11.60 7.37
C ALA A 443 8.24 -12.64 8.35
N TRP A 444 6.93 -12.89 8.23
CA TRP A 444 6.16 -13.82 9.04
C TRP A 444 6.03 -13.47 10.54
N GLN A 445 6.54 -12.31 10.99
CA GLN A 445 6.57 -11.89 12.39
C GLN A 445 5.42 -10.95 12.78
N ASP A 446 4.53 -10.62 11.87
CA ASP A 446 3.38 -9.77 12.12
C ASP A 446 2.10 -10.58 12.34
N CYS A 447 1.29 -10.10 13.28
CA CYS A 447 0.01 -10.66 13.65
C CYS A 447 -0.98 -9.53 13.97
N PRO A 448 -2.28 -9.81 14.16
CA PRO A 448 -3.28 -8.80 14.45
C PRO A 448 -2.89 -7.83 15.58
N GLN A 449 -2.26 -8.33 16.65
CA GLN A 449 -1.82 -7.50 17.77
C GLN A 449 -0.76 -6.47 17.38
N SER A 450 0.24 -6.86 16.56
CA SER A 450 1.30 -5.93 16.12
C SER A 450 0.82 -4.96 15.05
N LEU A 451 -0.14 -5.36 14.22
CA LEU A 451 -0.65 -4.55 13.10
C LEU A 451 -1.66 -3.49 13.54
N LYS A 452 -2.45 -3.75 14.60
CA LYS A 452 -3.49 -2.81 15.06
C LYS A 452 -2.98 -1.41 15.39
N PRO A 453 -1.93 -1.21 16.20
CA PRO A 453 -1.46 0.14 16.56
C PRO A 453 -0.95 0.92 15.33
N ILE A 454 -0.42 0.22 14.33
CA ILE A 454 0.03 0.82 13.07
C ILE A 454 -1.18 1.26 12.23
N CYS A 455 -2.21 0.42 12.17
CA CYS A 455 -3.51 0.73 11.57
C CYS A 455 -4.15 1.98 12.21
N ASP A 456 -4.22 2.02 13.53
CA ASP A 456 -4.80 3.13 14.28
C ASP A 456 -4.04 4.45 14.02
N ARG A 457 -2.71 4.38 13.96
CA ARG A 457 -1.89 5.53 13.59
C ARG A 457 -2.21 6.02 12.17
N ALA A 458 -2.41 5.11 11.22
CA ALA A 458 -2.79 5.46 9.85
C ALA A 458 -4.17 6.15 9.81
N PHE A 459 -5.15 5.66 10.56
CA PHE A 459 -6.45 6.31 10.72
C PHE A 459 -6.31 7.73 11.29
N CYS A 460 -5.44 7.94 12.28
CA CYS A 460 -5.13 9.27 12.82
C CYS A 460 -4.34 10.17 11.84
N THR A 461 -3.89 9.64 10.71
CA THR A 461 -3.27 10.42 9.63
C THR A 461 -4.23 10.69 8.46
N GLY A 462 -5.50 10.27 8.59
CA GLY A 462 -6.55 10.53 7.61
C GLY A 462 -6.81 9.40 6.62
N VAL A 463 -6.04 8.31 6.64
CA VAL A 463 -6.38 7.09 5.91
C VAL A 463 -7.73 6.58 6.41
N ASN A 464 -8.58 6.15 5.48
CA ASN A 464 -9.90 5.64 5.83
C ASN A 464 -10.31 4.42 5.00
N LYS A 465 -9.37 3.84 4.24
CA LYS A 465 -9.51 2.52 3.62
C LYS A 465 -8.14 1.86 3.49
N MET A 466 -8.05 0.60 3.91
CA MET A 466 -6.84 -0.20 3.81
C MET A 466 -6.88 -1.08 2.55
N MET A 467 -5.77 -1.13 1.84
CA MET A 467 -5.44 -2.09 0.81
C MET A 467 -4.20 -2.86 1.30
N LEU A 468 -4.42 -4.10 1.74
CA LEU A 468 -3.41 -4.85 2.50
C LEU A 468 -2.27 -5.32 1.61
N HIS A 469 -1.03 -5.05 1.94
CA HIS A 469 0.17 -5.50 1.23
C HIS A 469 0.92 -6.58 2.04
N ALA A 470 0.95 -7.86 1.57
CA ALA A 470 0.27 -8.37 0.41
C ALA A 470 -0.08 -9.86 0.59
N GLY A 471 -1.02 -10.35 -0.20
CA GLY A 471 -1.26 -11.78 -0.38
C GLY A 471 -0.60 -12.29 -1.66
N ALA A 472 0.05 -13.44 -1.61
CA ALA A 472 0.58 -14.12 -2.81
C ALA A 472 -0.25 -15.37 -3.11
N CYS A 473 -0.63 -15.55 -4.38
CA CYS A 473 -1.36 -16.74 -4.79
C CYS A 473 -0.49 -17.99 -4.59
N ASN A 474 -0.99 -18.96 -3.82
CA ASN A 474 -0.26 -20.19 -3.54
C ASN A 474 -0.70 -21.32 -4.48
N PRO A 475 0.10 -21.66 -5.52
CA PRO A 475 -0.27 -22.67 -6.51
C PRO A 475 -0.17 -24.11 -6.00
N TRP A 476 0.44 -24.32 -4.84
CA TRP A 476 0.76 -25.65 -4.33
C TRP A 476 -0.31 -26.18 -3.38
N LYS A 477 -0.57 -27.48 -3.49
CA LYS A 477 -1.52 -28.18 -2.62
C LYS A 477 -0.83 -28.69 -1.37
N ASN A 478 -1.53 -28.58 -0.23
CA ASN A 478 -1.12 -29.20 1.05
C ASN A 478 0.29 -28.80 1.52
N VAL A 479 0.72 -27.59 1.19
CA VAL A 479 2.00 -27.03 1.67
C VAL A 479 1.76 -25.70 2.37
N GLU A 480 2.48 -25.49 3.44
CA GLU A 480 2.37 -24.31 4.28
C GLU A 480 3.76 -23.81 4.71
N PRO A 481 3.92 -22.50 4.87
CA PRO A 481 2.96 -21.45 4.53
C PRO A 481 2.78 -21.22 3.02
N GLY A 482 3.62 -21.76 2.13
CA GLY A 482 3.51 -21.71 0.69
C GLY A 482 4.13 -20.45 0.06
N MET A 483 3.51 -19.94 -0.99
CA MET A 483 3.99 -18.77 -1.71
C MET A 483 3.98 -17.52 -0.84
N SER A 484 5.00 -16.69 -1.02
CA SER A 484 5.11 -15.35 -0.42
C SER A 484 5.58 -14.33 -1.45
N PHE A 485 5.39 -13.06 -1.19
CA PHE A 485 5.94 -11.97 -2.00
C PHE A 485 7.43 -11.77 -1.71
N GLY A 486 8.25 -12.76 -2.09
CA GLY A 486 9.69 -12.67 -1.93
C GLY A 486 10.11 -12.15 -0.56
N ILE A 487 10.90 -11.08 -0.56
CA ILE A 487 11.43 -10.46 0.65
C ILE A 487 10.52 -9.36 1.23
N TRP A 488 9.46 -8.96 0.53
CA TRP A 488 8.65 -7.79 0.88
C TRP A 488 7.32 -8.18 1.51
N GLY A 489 6.78 -7.27 2.30
CA GLY A 489 5.41 -7.28 2.75
C GLY A 489 5.12 -8.13 3.98
N THR A 490 4.11 -7.70 4.71
CA THR A 490 3.40 -8.54 5.67
C THR A 490 2.64 -9.60 4.89
N GLN A 491 2.83 -10.86 5.25
CA GLN A 491 2.24 -11.97 4.51
C GLN A 491 0.78 -12.18 4.90
N PHE A 492 -0.13 -11.57 4.15
CA PHE A 492 -1.58 -11.73 4.31
C PHE A 492 -2.10 -12.91 3.48
N VAL A 493 -1.67 -14.10 3.83
CA VAL A 493 -2.07 -15.36 3.16
C VAL A 493 -2.92 -16.22 4.09
N SER A 494 -3.88 -16.94 3.50
CA SER A 494 -4.82 -17.79 4.24
C SER A 494 -4.17 -18.93 5.00
N THR A 495 -2.93 -19.24 4.69
CA THR A 495 -2.09 -20.24 5.38
C THR A 495 -1.43 -19.71 6.66
N GLN A 496 -1.53 -18.42 6.98
CA GLN A 496 -1.08 -17.89 8.26
C GLN A 496 -1.80 -18.59 9.41
N THR A 497 -1.05 -18.92 10.47
CA THR A 497 -1.61 -19.59 11.65
C THR A 497 -2.73 -18.76 12.28
N TRP A 498 -2.47 -17.44 12.46
CA TRP A 498 -3.45 -16.51 13.01
C TRP A 498 -4.66 -16.26 12.08
N TRP A 499 -4.50 -16.42 10.75
CA TRP A 499 -5.64 -16.36 9.82
C TRP A 499 -6.61 -17.49 10.07
N LYS A 500 -6.11 -18.74 10.10
CA LYS A 500 -6.89 -19.96 10.36
C LYS A 500 -7.58 -19.93 11.73
N ALA A 501 -6.95 -19.33 12.73
CA ALA A 501 -7.50 -19.19 14.07
C ALA A 501 -8.51 -18.03 14.22
N GLY A 502 -8.93 -17.40 13.11
CA GLY A 502 -9.94 -16.35 13.11
C GLY A 502 -9.42 -14.94 13.37
N GLY A 503 -8.11 -14.76 13.54
CA GLY A 503 -7.50 -13.46 13.78
C GLY A 503 -7.59 -12.51 12.59
N ALA A 504 -7.54 -13.02 11.35
CA ALA A 504 -7.73 -12.23 10.15
C ALA A 504 -9.11 -11.58 10.13
N LYS A 505 -10.16 -12.40 10.32
CA LYS A 505 -11.53 -11.90 10.36
C LYS A 505 -11.72 -10.86 11.46
N ALA A 506 -11.19 -11.12 12.66
CA ALA A 506 -11.32 -10.21 13.80
C ALA A 506 -10.64 -8.84 13.52
N LEU A 507 -9.44 -8.84 12.95
CA LEU A 507 -8.72 -7.63 12.56
C LEU A 507 -9.43 -6.89 11.41
N PHE A 508 -9.87 -7.59 10.38
CA PHE A 508 -10.50 -6.95 9.22
C PHE A 508 -11.90 -6.42 9.55
N ASP A 509 -12.65 -7.09 10.41
CA ASP A 509 -13.91 -6.56 10.94
C ASP A 509 -13.68 -5.31 11.81
N TYR A 510 -12.61 -5.28 12.63
CA TYR A 510 -12.20 -4.07 13.34
C TYR A 510 -11.90 -2.91 12.35
N MET A 511 -11.10 -3.18 11.31
CA MET A 511 -10.80 -2.19 10.28
C MET A 511 -12.07 -1.70 9.58
N ALA A 512 -12.98 -2.62 9.22
CA ALA A 512 -14.23 -2.29 8.55
C ALA A 512 -15.13 -1.38 9.41
N ARG A 513 -15.21 -1.62 10.72
CA ARG A 513 -15.94 -0.74 11.66
C ARG A 513 -15.32 0.65 11.73
N CYS A 514 -14.00 0.74 11.83
CA CYS A 514 -13.30 2.03 11.80
C CYS A 514 -13.55 2.75 10.47
N GLN A 515 -13.40 2.05 9.36
CA GLN A 515 -13.60 2.59 8.01
C GLN A 515 -15.03 3.02 7.76
N SER A 516 -16.03 2.33 8.31
CA SER A 516 -17.45 2.70 8.16
C SER A 516 -17.76 4.08 8.74
N LEU A 517 -17.08 4.47 9.81
CA LEU A 517 -17.21 5.79 10.41
C LEU A 517 -16.27 6.81 9.74
N LEU A 518 -15.03 6.43 9.46
CA LEU A 518 -14.03 7.31 8.87
C LEU A 518 -14.27 7.64 7.38
N GLN A 519 -15.14 6.92 6.69
CA GLN A 519 -15.56 7.24 5.33
C GLN A 519 -16.79 8.14 5.28
N ARG A 520 -17.44 8.40 6.41
CA ARG A 520 -18.59 9.33 6.46
C ARG A 520 -18.14 10.77 6.40
N GLY A 521 -18.95 11.60 5.73
CA GLY A 521 -18.71 13.04 5.61
C GLY A 521 -17.35 13.38 5.00
N LEU A 522 -16.78 14.50 5.46
CA LEU A 522 -15.52 15.05 4.93
C LEU A 522 -14.49 15.27 6.06
N PRO A 523 -13.18 15.27 5.73
CA PRO A 523 -12.17 15.69 6.69
C PRO A 523 -12.46 17.09 7.24
N ALA A 524 -12.43 17.26 8.55
CA ALA A 524 -12.60 18.58 9.14
C ALA A 524 -11.48 19.52 8.71
N GLN A 525 -11.81 20.75 8.26
CA GLN A 525 -10.79 21.73 7.85
C GLN A 525 -9.84 22.06 9.00
N GLN A 526 -10.39 22.11 10.22
CA GLN A 526 -9.61 22.27 11.44
C GLN A 526 -9.66 20.97 12.25
N GLN A 527 -8.52 20.34 12.40
CA GLN A 527 -8.34 19.18 13.27
C GLN A 527 -8.29 19.61 14.74
N LEU A 528 -8.44 18.66 15.66
CA LEU A 528 -8.28 18.97 17.09
C LEU A 528 -6.84 19.40 17.39
N PRO A 529 -6.63 20.21 18.45
CA PRO A 529 -5.30 20.43 19.00
C PRO A 529 -4.60 19.09 19.31
N SER A 530 -3.28 19.05 19.17
CA SER A 530 -2.51 17.88 19.53
C SER A 530 -2.67 17.56 21.01
N MET A 531 -3.06 16.33 21.33
CA MET A 531 -3.00 15.78 22.67
C MET A 531 -1.54 15.41 23.03
N ASN A 532 -1.23 15.22 24.32
CA ASN A 532 0.14 14.93 24.75
C ASN A 532 0.61 13.58 24.21
N VAL A 533 -0.19 12.53 24.36
CA VAL A 533 0.12 11.15 23.98
C VAL A 533 -0.85 10.64 22.92
N MET A 534 -2.16 10.74 23.17
CA MET A 534 -3.18 10.27 22.27
C MET A 534 -3.13 10.97 20.92
N LYS A 535 -3.51 10.26 19.86
CA LYS A 535 -3.61 10.79 18.50
C LYS A 535 -5.07 10.81 18.07
N THR A 536 -5.44 11.83 17.29
CA THR A 536 -6.83 12.04 16.88
C THR A 536 -6.93 12.38 15.40
N TYR A 537 -8.09 12.03 14.80
CA TYR A 537 -8.51 12.52 13.49
C TYR A 537 -9.99 12.81 13.48
N ARG A 538 -10.36 14.00 12.98
CA ARG A 538 -11.74 14.51 13.01
C ARG A 538 -12.34 14.59 11.63
N ARG A 539 -13.57 14.09 11.49
CA ARG A 539 -14.43 14.22 10.32
C ARG A 539 -15.76 14.86 10.69
N ILE A 540 -16.44 15.43 9.71
CA ILE A 540 -17.75 16.09 9.87
C ILE A 540 -18.71 15.47 8.87
N ASP A 541 -19.81 14.89 9.38
CA ASP A 541 -20.92 14.33 8.59
C ASP A 541 -22.21 15.08 8.95
N GLY A 542 -22.52 16.13 8.19
CA GLY A 542 -23.61 17.05 8.50
C GLY A 542 -23.38 17.78 9.83
N ASP A 543 -24.23 17.54 10.80
CA ASP A 543 -24.16 18.10 12.17
C ASP A 543 -23.36 17.21 13.15
N THR A 544 -22.87 16.09 12.68
CA THR A 544 -22.17 15.09 13.50
C THR A 544 -20.66 15.21 13.36
N ASP A 545 -19.95 15.34 14.47
CA ASP A 545 -18.51 15.17 14.54
C ASP A 545 -18.17 13.71 14.82
N ILE A 546 -17.29 13.15 14.02
CA ILE A 546 -16.74 11.79 14.17
C ILE A 546 -15.26 11.94 14.45
N ILE A 547 -14.82 11.62 15.64
CA ILE A 547 -13.43 11.80 16.09
C ILE A 547 -12.88 10.45 16.46
N PHE A 548 -11.93 9.94 15.66
CA PHE A 548 -11.16 8.75 16.02
C PHE A 548 -10.04 9.16 16.96
N ILE A 549 -9.84 8.36 18.02
CA ILE A 549 -8.83 8.61 19.06
C ILE A 549 -8.11 7.30 19.34
N CYS A 550 -6.78 7.29 19.32
CA CYS A 550 -6.00 6.12 19.71
C CYS A 550 -4.93 6.45 20.74
N ASN A 551 -4.65 5.47 21.60
CA ASN A 551 -3.50 5.45 22.50
C ASN A 551 -2.37 4.65 21.80
N PRO A 552 -1.28 5.29 21.37
CA PRO A 552 -0.19 4.61 20.67
C PRO A 552 0.81 3.90 21.60
N THR A 553 0.59 3.97 22.93
CA THR A 553 1.49 3.37 23.94
C THR A 553 0.96 2.03 24.42
N GLU A 554 1.81 1.22 25.01
CA GLU A 554 1.45 -0.10 25.57
C GLU A 554 0.74 0.00 26.94
N THR A 555 0.77 1.17 27.58
CA THR A 555 0.15 1.41 28.88
C THR A 555 -1.13 2.21 28.75
N GLN A 556 -1.99 2.11 29.75
CA GLN A 556 -3.19 2.96 29.81
C GLN A 556 -2.81 4.43 29.89
N VAL A 557 -3.46 5.26 29.09
CA VAL A 557 -3.33 6.72 29.08
C VAL A 557 -4.66 7.36 29.47
N ALA A 558 -4.57 8.42 30.29
CA ALA A 558 -5.69 9.25 30.66
C ALA A 558 -5.37 10.71 30.27
N GLU A 559 -6.15 11.30 29.38
CA GLU A 559 -5.99 12.69 28.93
C GLU A 559 -7.31 13.44 28.96
N THR A 560 -7.21 14.74 29.23
CA THR A 560 -8.36 15.62 29.27
C THR A 560 -8.76 16.04 27.85
N ILE A 561 -10.05 15.93 27.54
CA ILE A 561 -10.68 16.46 26.35
C ILE A 561 -11.81 17.42 26.77
N ASP A 562 -11.84 18.61 26.21
CA ASP A 562 -12.88 19.59 26.51
C ASP A 562 -14.18 19.28 25.78
N ILE A 563 -14.94 18.33 26.34
CA ILE A 563 -16.22 17.86 25.79
C ILE A 563 -17.20 19.02 25.65
N LYS A 564 -17.28 19.93 26.64
CA LYS A 564 -18.22 21.06 26.64
C LYS A 564 -18.00 21.96 25.42
N SER A 565 -16.76 22.36 25.16
CA SER A 565 -16.44 23.21 24.00
C SER A 565 -16.60 22.49 22.67
N LEU A 566 -16.31 21.21 22.63
CA LEU A 566 -16.42 20.41 21.39
C LEU A 566 -17.88 20.05 21.08
N ALA A 567 -18.61 19.58 22.07
CA ALA A 567 -20.01 19.13 21.91
C ALA A 567 -20.95 20.29 21.64
N LYS A 568 -20.74 21.46 22.28
CA LYS A 568 -21.62 22.63 22.13
C LYS A 568 -23.09 22.28 22.36
N GLY A 569 -23.38 21.54 23.45
CA GLY A 569 -24.72 21.08 23.80
C GLY A 569 -25.18 19.82 23.04
N ARG A 570 -24.38 19.28 22.10
CA ARG A 570 -24.64 17.97 21.47
C ARG A 570 -24.31 16.84 22.42
N ARG A 571 -24.99 15.72 22.25
CA ARG A 571 -24.68 14.49 22.99
C ARG A 571 -23.30 13.95 22.57
N ALA A 572 -22.52 13.53 23.56
CA ALA A 572 -21.21 12.91 23.37
C ALA A 572 -21.29 11.41 23.69
N GLU A 573 -20.96 10.57 22.70
CA GLU A 573 -20.90 9.13 22.86
C GLU A 573 -19.49 8.62 22.54
N VAL A 574 -19.01 7.63 23.29
CA VAL A 574 -17.74 6.93 23.02
C VAL A 574 -18.05 5.52 22.54
N TRP A 575 -17.63 5.21 21.31
CA TRP A 575 -17.82 3.90 20.69
C TRP A 575 -16.50 3.16 20.60
N ASN A 576 -16.49 1.90 21.06
CA ASN A 576 -15.31 1.05 21.02
C ASN A 576 -15.36 0.11 19.80
N PRO A 577 -14.49 0.29 18.77
CA PRO A 577 -14.53 -0.55 17.58
C PRO A 577 -14.00 -1.98 17.80
N TYR A 578 -13.34 -2.25 18.93
CA TYR A 578 -12.84 -3.58 19.26
C TYR A 578 -13.96 -4.50 19.81
N ASN A 579 -14.70 -4.04 20.80
CA ASN A 579 -15.71 -4.85 21.52
C ASN A 579 -17.16 -4.35 21.35
N LEU A 580 -17.38 -3.32 20.54
CA LEU A 580 -18.70 -2.73 20.21
C LEU A 580 -19.42 -2.04 21.37
N GLU A 581 -18.72 -1.75 22.45
CA GLU A 581 -19.29 -1.01 23.57
C GLU A 581 -19.52 0.45 23.23
N VAL A 582 -20.57 0.99 23.83
CA VAL A 582 -20.90 2.41 23.73
C VAL A 582 -21.16 2.96 25.13
N SER A 583 -20.51 4.05 25.45
CA SER A 583 -20.76 4.83 26.67
C SER A 583 -21.11 6.28 26.33
N ILE A 584 -21.81 6.93 27.26
CA ILE A 584 -22.17 8.35 27.16
C ILE A 584 -21.22 9.13 28.05
N LEU A 585 -20.67 10.24 27.52
CA LEU A 585 -19.93 11.22 28.32
C LEU A 585 -20.85 12.38 28.69
N SER A 586 -20.82 12.77 29.96
CA SER A 586 -21.43 14.06 30.38
C SER A 586 -20.46 15.22 30.03
N GLU A 587 -20.99 16.44 29.97
CA GLU A 587 -20.16 17.65 29.76
C GLU A 587 -19.15 17.88 30.90
N SER A 588 -19.38 17.29 32.08
CA SER A 588 -18.44 17.28 33.20
C SER A 588 -17.34 16.26 33.09
N ASP A 589 -17.53 15.22 32.26
CA ASP A 589 -16.55 14.15 32.07
C ASP A 589 -15.50 14.59 31.05
N SER A 590 -14.45 15.19 31.52
CA SER A 590 -13.36 15.66 30.66
C SER A 590 -12.21 14.67 30.53
N LEU A 591 -12.18 13.61 31.35
CA LEU A 591 -11.07 12.66 31.40
C LEU A 591 -11.39 11.41 30.58
N LEU A 592 -10.75 11.29 29.42
CA LEU A 592 -10.81 10.10 28.57
C LEU A 592 -9.69 9.13 28.94
N LYS A 593 -10.06 7.90 29.34
CA LYS A 593 -9.13 6.82 29.63
C LYS A 593 -9.18 5.78 28.52
N ILE A 594 -8.02 5.46 27.95
CA ILE A 594 -7.89 4.44 26.90
C ILE A 594 -6.77 3.47 27.30
N GLU A 595 -7.08 2.18 27.31
CA GLU A 595 -6.09 1.11 27.54
C GLU A 595 -4.91 1.18 26.58
N GLY A 596 -3.82 0.49 26.90
CA GLY A 596 -2.65 0.38 26.02
C GLY A 596 -3.05 -0.13 24.62
N LEU A 597 -2.55 0.53 23.58
CA LEU A 597 -2.86 0.24 22.16
C LEU A 597 -4.38 0.20 21.85
N GLY A 598 -5.18 0.87 22.69
CA GLY A 598 -6.63 0.99 22.52
C GLY A 598 -7.02 2.15 21.61
N SER A 599 -8.27 2.11 21.13
CA SER A 599 -8.84 3.18 20.30
C SER A 599 -10.34 3.35 20.56
N ARG A 600 -10.85 4.55 20.32
CA ARG A 600 -12.26 4.91 20.50
C ARG A 600 -12.70 5.90 19.43
N PHE A 601 -14.00 5.92 19.18
CA PHE A 601 -14.63 7.02 18.49
C PHE A 601 -15.36 7.90 19.49
N LEU A 602 -15.13 9.19 19.44
CA LEU A 602 -15.97 10.18 20.09
C LEU A 602 -16.94 10.72 19.03
N ILE A 603 -18.22 10.47 19.24
CA ILE A 603 -19.31 10.89 18.35
C ILE A 603 -20.07 12.02 19.03
N LEU A 604 -20.10 13.21 18.40
CA LEU A 604 -20.83 14.38 18.87
C LEU A 604 -22.00 14.63 17.93
N SER A 605 -23.24 14.44 18.42
CA SER A 605 -24.43 14.51 17.57
C SER A 605 -25.63 15.08 18.32
N ASN A 606 -26.53 15.77 17.61
CA ASN A 606 -27.83 16.21 18.13
C ASN A 606 -28.90 15.10 18.13
N LYS A 607 -28.59 13.96 17.53
CA LYS A 607 -29.55 12.86 17.34
C LYS A 607 -29.46 11.88 18.52
N GLU A 608 -30.61 11.51 19.07
CA GLU A 608 -30.63 10.44 20.07
C GLU A 608 -30.38 9.08 19.44
N ARG A 609 -29.65 8.25 20.14
CA ARG A 609 -29.43 6.87 19.73
C ARG A 609 -30.69 6.04 20.03
N ALA A 610 -31.10 5.21 19.07
CA ALA A 610 -32.32 4.40 19.17
C ALA A 610 -32.19 3.12 20.00
N THR A 611 -31.06 2.87 20.66
CA THR A 611 -30.79 1.61 21.40
C THR A 611 -30.17 1.90 22.77
N GLU A 612 -30.42 1.01 23.71
CA GLU A 612 -29.89 1.10 25.07
C GLU A 612 -28.37 1.03 25.11
N VAL A 613 -27.78 1.83 25.99
CA VAL A 613 -26.33 1.88 26.23
C VAL A 613 -25.96 0.73 27.16
N ASN A 614 -24.99 -0.08 26.76
CA ASN A 614 -24.39 -1.10 27.62
C ASN A 614 -23.18 -0.51 28.36
N ASP A 615 -23.40 0.00 29.56
CA ASP A 615 -22.36 0.63 30.40
C ASP A 615 -21.36 -0.36 31.02
N SER A 616 -21.44 -1.67 30.71
CA SER A 616 -20.94 -2.66 31.67
C SER A 616 -19.47 -3.06 31.54
N LEU A 617 -18.85 -3.04 30.37
CA LEU A 617 -17.49 -3.61 30.21
C LEU A 617 -16.37 -2.56 30.27
N SER A 618 -16.59 -1.35 29.77
CA SER A 618 -15.59 -0.26 29.82
C SER A 618 -15.25 0.12 31.27
N ALA A 619 -16.26 0.17 32.13
CA ALA A 619 -16.08 0.35 33.57
C ALA A 619 -15.35 -0.85 34.22
N LEU A 620 -15.59 -2.06 33.73
CA LEU A 620 -14.98 -3.28 34.25
C LEU A 620 -13.49 -3.40 33.91
N LEU A 621 -13.07 -2.93 32.74
CA LEU A 621 -11.66 -2.96 32.32
C LEU A 621 -10.83 -1.88 33.02
N THR A 622 -11.45 -0.75 33.40
CA THR A 622 -10.77 0.34 34.15
C THR A 622 -10.68 0.06 35.64
N ASP A 623 -11.57 -0.74 36.21
CA ASP A 623 -11.64 -1.03 37.66
C ASP A 623 -10.89 -2.31 38.08
N ASN A 624 -10.36 -3.09 37.11
CA ASN A 624 -9.74 -4.38 37.44
C ASN A 624 -8.47 -4.29 38.30
N ALA A 625 -7.80 -3.13 38.32
CA ALA A 625 -6.60 -2.95 39.16
C ALA A 625 -6.87 -3.09 40.70
N GLY A 626 -8.13 -3.05 41.12
CA GLY A 626 -8.55 -3.16 42.50
C GLY A 626 -9.37 -4.42 42.85
N LYS A 627 -9.70 -5.29 41.87
CA LYS A 627 -10.47 -6.50 42.17
C LYS A 627 -9.59 -7.58 42.79
N GLU A 628 -10.10 -8.17 43.87
CA GLU A 628 -9.47 -9.30 44.57
C GLU A 628 -9.37 -10.52 43.62
N THR A 629 -8.21 -11.16 43.57
CA THR A 629 -8.03 -12.41 42.84
C THR A 629 -8.81 -13.52 43.51
N ILE A 630 -9.74 -14.13 42.79
CA ILE A 630 -10.56 -15.26 43.28
C ILE A 630 -9.70 -16.52 43.28
N MET A 631 -8.98 -16.78 42.15
CA MET A 631 -8.10 -17.94 42.06
C MET A 631 -7.03 -17.78 40.97
N HIS A 632 -5.94 -18.50 41.14
CA HIS A 632 -4.92 -18.70 40.15
C HIS A 632 -5.12 -20.02 39.39
N LEU A 633 -4.88 -19.99 38.09
CA LEU A 633 -4.99 -21.13 37.19
C LEU A 633 -3.69 -21.38 36.40
N ASP A 634 -2.53 -21.36 37.06
CA ASP A 634 -1.23 -21.46 36.41
C ASP A 634 -0.71 -22.91 36.26
N ASP A 635 -1.36 -23.89 36.89
CA ASP A 635 -1.01 -25.31 36.92
C ASP A 635 -2.20 -26.21 36.48
N GLU A 636 -1.95 -27.53 36.48
CA GLU A 636 -2.95 -28.56 36.17
C GLU A 636 -3.67 -28.43 34.83
N TRP A 637 -2.96 -27.91 33.81
CA TRP A 637 -3.47 -27.85 32.46
C TRP A 637 -3.16 -29.13 31.68
N ASP A 638 -4.16 -29.67 30.99
CA ASP A 638 -3.94 -30.64 29.92
C ASP A 638 -3.67 -29.83 28.63
N ILE A 639 -2.46 -29.97 28.10
CA ILE A 639 -2.01 -29.21 26.92
C ILE A 639 -1.86 -30.17 25.75
N THR A 640 -2.52 -29.90 24.65
CA THR A 640 -2.45 -30.72 23.43
C THR A 640 -1.86 -29.92 22.29
N PHE A 641 -0.75 -30.39 21.75
CA PHE A 641 -0.14 -29.92 20.50
C PHE A 641 -0.57 -30.89 19.38
N PRO A 642 -1.39 -30.49 18.40
CA PRO A 642 -1.96 -31.40 17.41
C PRO A 642 -0.86 -32.16 16.64
N ASN A 643 -1.03 -33.48 16.53
CA ASN A 643 -0.10 -34.39 15.85
C ASN A 643 1.37 -34.36 16.37
N THR A 644 1.57 -33.84 17.58
CA THR A 644 2.89 -33.57 18.15
C THR A 644 3.04 -34.15 19.53
N ALA A 645 2.37 -33.57 20.55
CA ALA A 645 2.52 -33.94 21.93
C ALA A 645 1.25 -33.66 22.76
N ARG A 646 1.12 -34.40 23.86
CA ARG A 646 0.15 -34.15 24.92
C ARG A 646 0.85 -34.13 26.28
N LEU A 647 0.59 -33.08 27.04
CA LEU A 647 1.09 -32.91 28.42
C LEU A 647 -0.11 -32.90 29.35
N GLU A 648 -0.08 -33.71 30.40
CA GLU A 648 -1.16 -33.83 31.36
C GLU A 648 -0.80 -33.13 32.66
N LYS A 649 -1.74 -32.37 33.26
CA LYS A 649 -1.57 -31.64 34.52
C LYS A 649 -0.29 -30.82 34.59
N HIS A 650 0.02 -30.14 33.51
CA HIS A 650 1.24 -29.36 33.35
C HIS A 650 1.07 -27.91 33.83
N GLN A 651 2.15 -27.32 34.31
CA GLN A 651 2.21 -25.86 34.54
C GLN A 651 2.27 -25.10 33.22
N LEU A 652 1.84 -23.85 33.24
CA LEU A 652 2.02 -22.94 32.09
C LEU A 652 3.50 -22.70 31.86
N PHE A 653 3.91 -22.64 30.61
CA PHE A 653 5.29 -22.40 30.20
C PHE A 653 5.37 -21.79 28.80
N GLU A 654 6.48 -21.16 28.50
CA GLU A 654 6.83 -20.68 27.18
C GLU A 654 7.33 -21.87 26.34
N TRP A 655 6.67 -22.15 25.20
CA TRP A 655 6.96 -23.34 24.36
C TRP A 655 8.40 -23.43 23.90
N THR A 656 9.03 -22.27 23.58
CA THR A 656 10.41 -22.21 23.09
C THR A 656 11.45 -22.66 24.13
N LYS A 657 11.06 -22.80 25.41
CA LYS A 657 11.90 -23.31 26.51
C LYS A 657 11.75 -24.81 26.77
N SER A 658 10.95 -25.50 25.96
CA SER A 658 10.79 -26.95 26.06
C SER A 658 12.05 -27.68 25.63
N ASP A 659 12.36 -28.79 26.33
CA ASP A 659 13.41 -29.73 25.92
C ASP A 659 12.98 -30.62 24.74
N ASN A 660 11.68 -30.69 24.47
CA ASN A 660 11.12 -31.39 23.34
C ASN A 660 11.11 -30.45 22.10
N ASP A 661 11.91 -30.76 21.09
CA ASP A 661 12.05 -29.99 19.86
C ASP A 661 10.74 -29.85 19.09
N ASP A 662 9.86 -30.83 19.12
CA ASP A 662 8.54 -30.75 18.49
C ASP A 662 7.65 -29.69 19.15
N ILE A 663 7.83 -29.40 20.43
CA ILE A 663 7.16 -28.31 21.15
C ILE A 663 7.94 -26.99 20.98
N ARG A 664 9.27 -27.04 21.13
CA ARG A 664 10.14 -25.86 21.02
C ARG A 664 9.95 -25.12 19.70
N TYR A 665 9.86 -25.86 18.62
CA TYR A 665 9.68 -25.33 17.25
C TYR A 665 8.23 -25.38 16.77
N PHE A 666 7.26 -25.59 17.65
CA PHE A 666 5.85 -25.65 17.24
C PHE A 666 5.35 -24.32 16.68
N SER A 667 4.62 -24.38 15.56
CA SER A 667 3.82 -23.27 15.03
C SER A 667 2.43 -23.77 14.70
N GLY A 668 1.41 -23.04 15.15
CA GLY A 668 0.02 -23.42 15.02
C GLY A 668 -0.77 -23.15 16.29
N THR A 669 -1.82 -23.93 16.49
CA THR A 669 -2.71 -23.80 17.64
C THR A 669 -2.54 -24.96 18.58
N ALA A 670 -2.20 -24.69 19.86
CA ALA A 670 -2.24 -25.67 20.95
C ALA A 670 -3.45 -25.41 21.82
N SER A 671 -4.09 -26.50 22.26
CA SER A 671 -5.30 -26.45 23.10
C SER A 671 -4.94 -26.76 24.56
N TYR A 672 -5.39 -25.90 25.46
CA TYR A 672 -5.25 -26.01 26.89
C TYR A 672 -6.61 -26.31 27.49
N LYS A 673 -6.69 -27.26 28.41
CA LYS A 673 -7.93 -27.62 29.10
C LYS A 673 -7.67 -27.73 30.59
N ARG A 674 -8.56 -27.16 31.38
CA ARG A 674 -8.51 -27.24 32.84
C ARG A 674 -9.92 -27.22 33.45
N HIS A 675 -10.04 -27.86 34.66
CA HIS A 675 -11.22 -27.79 35.52
C HIS A 675 -10.96 -26.81 36.66
N PHE A 676 -11.99 -26.12 37.11
CA PHE A 676 -11.95 -25.24 38.27
C PHE A 676 -13.33 -25.20 38.96
N THR A 677 -13.34 -24.92 40.26
CA THR A 677 -14.59 -24.91 41.07
C THR A 677 -14.84 -23.49 41.57
N LEU A 678 -16.05 -23.00 41.37
CA LEU A 678 -16.49 -21.68 41.83
C LEU A 678 -17.46 -21.82 42.98
N SER A 679 -17.16 -21.11 44.11
CA SER A 679 -18.08 -21.01 45.23
C SER A 679 -19.30 -20.17 44.87
N ARG A 680 -20.44 -20.42 45.61
CA ARG A 680 -21.66 -19.64 45.48
C ARG A 680 -21.47 -18.13 45.64
N LYS A 681 -20.54 -17.70 46.50
CA LYS A 681 -20.22 -16.29 46.76
C LYS A 681 -19.68 -15.65 45.47
N HIS A 682 -18.72 -16.28 44.80
CA HIS A 682 -18.10 -15.78 43.59
C HIS A 682 -19.04 -15.90 42.38
N PHE A 683 -19.81 -16.95 42.27
CA PHE A 683 -20.83 -17.10 41.24
C PHE A 683 -21.87 -15.99 41.30
N LYS A 684 -22.24 -15.42 42.45
CA LYS A 684 -23.21 -14.33 42.59
C LYS A 684 -22.71 -12.96 42.22
N GLN A 685 -21.41 -12.78 41.89
CA GLN A 685 -20.88 -11.51 41.44
C GLN A 685 -21.54 -11.09 40.12
N LYS A 686 -21.66 -9.78 39.88
CA LYS A 686 -22.21 -9.24 38.63
C LYS A 686 -21.33 -9.59 37.41
N SER A 687 -20.01 -9.64 37.57
CA SER A 687 -19.05 -10.01 36.56
C SER A 687 -17.99 -10.91 37.17
N VAL A 688 -17.48 -11.83 36.39
CA VAL A 688 -16.35 -12.71 36.75
C VAL A 688 -15.35 -12.62 35.59
N ILE A 689 -14.18 -12.04 35.86
CA ILE A 689 -13.22 -11.75 34.83
C ILE A 689 -12.15 -12.82 34.81
N LEU A 690 -11.98 -13.46 33.66
CA LEU A 690 -10.84 -14.28 33.31
C LEU A 690 -9.76 -13.36 32.74
N ASP A 691 -8.60 -13.34 33.39
CA ASP A 691 -7.39 -12.66 32.93
C ASP A 691 -6.40 -13.73 32.53
N LEU A 692 -6.07 -13.82 31.24
CA LEU A 692 -5.15 -14.82 30.71
C LEU A 692 -3.67 -14.39 30.82
N GLY A 693 -3.41 -13.17 31.33
CA GLY A 693 -2.05 -12.66 31.46
C GLY A 693 -1.37 -12.51 30.09
N ASP A 694 -0.16 -13.06 29.99
CA ASP A 694 0.64 -12.98 28.76
C ASP A 694 0.36 -14.16 27.80
N ILE A 695 -0.08 -13.83 26.60
CA ILE A 695 -0.34 -14.80 25.52
C ILE A 695 0.48 -14.42 24.28
N LYS A 696 1.07 -15.38 23.63
CA LYS A 696 1.82 -15.23 22.39
C LYS A 696 1.22 -16.15 21.31
N ASN A 697 0.30 -15.66 20.39
CA ASN A 697 -0.04 -14.24 20.15
C ASN A 697 -1.53 -13.97 20.29
N MET A 698 -2.37 -14.99 20.22
CA MET A 698 -3.83 -14.87 20.31
C MET A 698 -4.48 -16.10 20.93
N ALA A 699 -5.71 -15.93 21.40
CA ALA A 699 -6.44 -17.02 22.02
C ALA A 699 -7.94 -17.03 21.65
N THR A 700 -8.49 -18.24 21.65
CA THR A 700 -9.94 -18.46 21.66
C THR A 700 -10.31 -19.20 22.94
N VAL A 701 -11.26 -18.68 23.70
CA VAL A 701 -11.68 -19.23 24.99
C VAL A 701 -13.04 -19.89 24.87
N ARG A 702 -13.16 -21.06 25.49
CA ARG A 702 -14.46 -21.72 25.75
C ARG A 702 -14.59 -21.99 27.23
N VAL A 703 -15.74 -21.67 27.80
CA VAL A 703 -16.09 -22.00 29.20
C VAL A 703 -17.39 -22.79 29.21
N ASN A 704 -17.33 -24.00 29.77
CA ASN A 704 -18.46 -24.95 29.76
C ASN A 704 -19.04 -25.16 28.34
N GLY A 705 -18.20 -25.17 27.31
CA GLY A 705 -18.58 -25.34 25.91
C GLY A 705 -19.06 -24.04 25.20
N LYS A 706 -19.31 -22.95 25.92
CA LYS A 706 -19.68 -21.67 25.33
C LYS A 706 -18.38 -20.98 24.82
N GLN A 707 -18.30 -20.75 23.52
CA GLN A 707 -17.17 -20.04 22.90
C GLN A 707 -17.37 -18.54 22.97
N PHE A 708 -16.27 -17.83 23.23
CA PHE A 708 -16.18 -16.38 23.23
C PHE A 708 -15.46 -15.87 21.95
N PRO A 709 -15.58 -14.56 21.64
CA PRO A 709 -14.86 -13.96 20.53
C PRO A 709 -13.34 -14.14 20.65
N VAL A 710 -12.67 -14.18 19.50
CA VAL A 710 -11.21 -14.31 19.44
C VAL A 710 -10.55 -13.13 20.15
N MET A 711 -9.66 -13.44 21.08
CA MET A 711 -8.83 -12.47 21.78
C MET A 711 -7.50 -12.31 21.02
N TRP A 712 -7.34 -11.24 20.29
CA TRP A 712 -6.22 -11.04 19.38
C TRP A 712 -5.33 -9.85 19.71
N LYS A 713 -5.59 -9.17 20.83
CA LYS A 713 -4.76 -8.10 21.38
C LYS A 713 -4.82 -8.09 22.90
N ALA A 714 -3.77 -7.59 23.53
CA ALA A 714 -3.77 -7.29 24.96
C ALA A 714 -4.66 -6.07 25.30
N PRO A 715 -5.16 -5.96 26.56
CA PRO A 715 -5.10 -6.98 27.60
C PRO A 715 -6.06 -8.15 27.30
N PHE A 716 -5.66 -9.37 27.65
CA PHE A 716 -6.45 -10.57 27.40
C PHE A 716 -7.43 -10.83 28.56
N LEU A 717 -8.43 -9.95 28.69
CA LEU A 717 -9.45 -9.94 29.73
C LEU A 717 -10.81 -10.33 29.15
N LEU A 718 -11.54 -11.21 29.83
CA LEU A 718 -12.83 -11.72 29.36
C LEU A 718 -13.81 -11.88 30.52
N ASP A 719 -15.02 -11.27 30.42
CA ASP A 719 -16.08 -11.58 31.35
C ASP A 719 -16.72 -12.93 31.00
N ILE A 720 -16.49 -13.92 31.87
CA ILE A 720 -16.98 -15.28 31.69
C ILE A 720 -18.31 -15.54 32.45
N LYS A 721 -18.90 -14.52 33.08
CA LYS A 721 -20.10 -14.62 33.90
C LYS A 721 -21.26 -15.35 33.22
N SER A 722 -21.44 -15.11 31.92
CA SER A 722 -22.50 -15.70 31.11
C SER A 722 -22.33 -17.18 30.80
N ALA A 723 -21.16 -17.79 31.16
CA ALA A 723 -20.85 -19.18 30.83
C ALA A 723 -20.53 -20.06 32.05
N ILE A 724 -20.27 -19.44 33.20
CA ILE A 724 -19.93 -20.16 34.44
C ILE A 724 -21.17 -20.65 35.19
N LYS A 725 -20.95 -21.61 36.07
CA LYS A 725 -21.95 -22.12 37.01
C LYS A 725 -21.37 -22.24 38.44
N GLU A 726 -22.22 -22.35 39.42
CA GLU A 726 -21.81 -22.70 40.79
C GLU A 726 -21.27 -24.14 40.80
N GLY A 727 -20.15 -24.39 41.46
CA GLY A 727 -19.45 -25.67 41.47
C GLY A 727 -18.48 -25.82 40.30
N ASP A 728 -18.41 -27.01 39.73
CA ASP A 728 -17.37 -27.40 38.76
C ASP A 728 -17.61 -26.79 37.39
N ASN A 729 -16.54 -26.17 36.83
CA ASN A 729 -16.50 -25.56 35.53
C ASN A 729 -15.30 -26.09 34.73
N THR A 730 -15.38 -25.99 33.42
CA THR A 730 -14.30 -26.34 32.49
C THR A 730 -13.96 -25.12 31.67
N ILE A 731 -12.66 -24.82 31.59
CA ILE A 731 -12.11 -23.83 30.69
C ILE A 731 -11.24 -24.50 29.63
N GLU A 732 -11.38 -24.07 28.40
CA GLU A 732 -10.54 -24.46 27.28
C GLU A 732 -10.02 -23.18 26.61
N VAL A 733 -8.71 -23.15 26.33
CA VAL A 733 -8.03 -22.01 25.70
C VAL A 733 -7.21 -22.53 24.53
N ASP A 734 -7.59 -22.15 23.32
CA ASP A 734 -6.77 -22.42 22.14
C ASP A 734 -5.83 -21.25 21.92
N VAL A 735 -4.53 -21.50 21.98
CA VAL A 735 -3.48 -20.48 21.81
C VAL A 735 -2.78 -20.69 20.48
N THR A 736 -2.67 -19.64 19.70
CA THR A 736 -2.07 -19.68 18.37
C THR A 736 -0.86 -18.75 18.30
N ASN A 737 0.29 -19.29 17.89
CA ASN A 737 1.52 -18.53 17.58
C ASN A 737 1.72 -18.37 16.06
N MET A 738 2.90 -17.90 15.63
CA MET A 738 3.27 -17.61 14.25
C MET A 738 4.22 -18.64 13.66
N TRP A 739 4.46 -18.61 12.33
CA TRP A 739 5.29 -19.53 11.58
C TRP A 739 6.79 -19.55 11.91
N PRO A 740 7.46 -18.45 12.32
CA PRO A 740 8.93 -18.40 12.42
C PRO A 740 9.56 -19.55 13.19
N ASN A 741 8.99 -19.97 14.33
CA ASN A 741 9.59 -21.05 15.14
C ASN A 741 9.64 -22.38 14.37
N ARG A 742 8.60 -22.71 13.61
CA ARG A 742 8.63 -23.94 12.78
C ARG A 742 9.61 -23.81 11.61
N MET A 743 9.69 -22.64 10.98
CA MET A 743 10.65 -22.38 9.92
C MET A 743 12.09 -22.52 10.43
N ILE A 744 12.39 -22.00 11.62
CA ILE A 744 13.71 -22.14 12.27
C ILE A 744 13.98 -23.62 12.64
N GLY A 745 12.94 -24.33 13.09
CA GLY A 745 13.05 -25.77 13.35
C GLY A 745 13.33 -26.59 12.11
N ASP A 746 12.78 -26.20 10.97
CA ASP A 746 13.08 -26.87 9.68
C ASP A 746 14.55 -26.66 9.28
N GLU A 747 15.15 -25.54 9.68
CA GLU A 747 16.58 -25.27 9.40
C GLU A 747 17.56 -26.12 10.24
N GLN A 748 17.08 -26.88 11.21
CA GLN A 748 17.88 -27.91 11.89
C GLN A 748 18.08 -29.16 11.02
N GLU A 749 17.27 -29.34 9.98
CA GLU A 749 17.26 -30.47 9.07
C GLU A 749 17.96 -30.14 7.75
N PRO A 750 18.57 -31.13 7.07
CA PRO A 750 19.14 -30.94 5.73
C PRO A 750 18.14 -30.35 4.73
N ASP A 751 18.62 -29.48 3.84
CA ASP A 751 17.79 -28.92 2.78
C ASP A 751 17.32 -29.98 1.78
N ASP A 752 16.05 -29.92 1.39
CA ASP A 752 15.45 -30.71 0.31
C ASP A 752 14.90 -29.82 -0.83
N ILE A 753 15.30 -28.56 -0.81
CA ILE A 753 15.03 -27.54 -1.83
C ILE A 753 16.37 -26.92 -2.22
N GLU A 754 16.55 -26.66 -3.50
CA GLU A 754 17.73 -25.95 -4.01
C GLU A 754 17.55 -24.45 -3.82
N TRP A 755 18.42 -23.83 -3.04
CA TRP A 755 18.41 -22.42 -2.71
C TRP A 755 19.51 -21.65 -3.45
N SER A 756 19.24 -20.38 -3.75
CA SER A 756 20.25 -19.46 -4.29
C SER A 756 21.37 -19.21 -3.30
N GLU A 757 22.47 -18.59 -3.76
CA GLU A 757 23.38 -17.88 -2.88
C GLU A 757 22.61 -16.82 -2.08
N PRO A 758 23.07 -16.52 -0.85
CA PRO A 758 22.44 -15.49 -0.04
C PRO A 758 22.42 -14.14 -0.78
N LEU A 759 21.25 -13.54 -0.86
CA LEU A 759 21.12 -12.17 -1.33
C LEU A 759 21.20 -11.25 -0.13
N VAL A 760 22.19 -10.37 -0.16
CA VAL A 760 22.41 -9.39 0.91
C VAL A 760 21.80 -8.08 0.47
N TYR A 761 20.78 -7.63 1.17
CA TYR A 761 20.19 -6.32 0.97
C TYR A 761 20.72 -5.36 2.04
N ASP A 762 21.53 -4.40 1.62
CA ASP A 762 22.06 -3.36 2.50
C ASP A 762 21.14 -2.13 2.51
N TYR A 763 20.00 -2.27 3.14
CA TYR A 763 19.02 -1.18 3.27
C TYR A 763 19.14 -0.39 4.59
N ALA A 764 19.87 -0.93 5.56
CA ALA A 764 20.20 -0.21 6.78
C ALA A 764 21.69 -0.35 7.04
N PRO A 765 22.44 0.75 7.24
CA PRO A 765 23.86 0.68 7.52
C PRO A 765 24.18 -0.31 8.65
N GLY A 766 24.94 -1.34 8.35
CA GLY A 766 25.41 -2.34 9.31
C GLY A 766 24.44 -3.49 9.65
N LYS A 767 23.32 -3.64 8.90
CA LYS A 767 22.41 -4.78 9.08
C LYS A 767 22.02 -5.38 7.71
N PRO A 768 22.92 -6.12 7.05
CA PRO A 768 22.56 -6.83 5.84
C PRO A 768 21.52 -7.90 6.13
N VAL A 769 20.47 -7.96 5.34
CA VAL A 769 19.51 -9.06 5.37
C VAL A 769 19.95 -10.10 4.36
N ALA A 770 20.25 -11.29 4.82
CA ALA A 770 20.51 -12.42 3.95
C ALA A 770 19.24 -13.26 3.81
N GLY A 771 18.79 -13.46 2.60
CA GLY A 771 17.73 -14.41 2.25
C GLY A 771 18.13 -15.21 1.04
N ARG A 772 17.43 -16.32 0.79
CA ARG A 772 17.69 -17.20 -0.34
C ARG A 772 16.41 -17.48 -1.10
N TYR A 773 16.46 -17.39 -2.43
CA TYR A 773 15.35 -17.77 -3.30
C TYR A 773 15.42 -19.25 -3.65
N MET A 774 14.27 -19.85 -3.83
CA MET A 774 14.16 -21.16 -4.47
C MET A 774 14.66 -21.05 -5.92
N ASN A 775 15.69 -21.82 -6.29
CA ASN A 775 16.26 -21.80 -7.65
C ASN A 775 15.47 -22.66 -8.64
N ALA A 776 14.86 -23.76 -8.15
CA ALA A 776 14.04 -24.64 -8.95
C ALA A 776 12.90 -25.19 -8.10
N ILE A 777 11.71 -25.33 -8.70
CA ILE A 777 10.58 -25.98 -8.03
C ILE A 777 10.89 -27.47 -7.94
N PRO A 778 11.01 -28.06 -6.72
CA PRO A 778 11.26 -29.48 -6.57
C PRO A 778 10.20 -30.33 -7.27
N GLU A 779 10.60 -31.46 -7.83
CA GLU A 779 9.67 -32.31 -8.57
C GLU A 779 8.52 -32.82 -7.71
N TRP A 780 8.80 -33.14 -6.46
CA TRP A 780 7.77 -33.56 -5.50
C TRP A 780 6.73 -32.47 -5.25
N LEU A 781 7.16 -31.19 -5.17
CA LEU A 781 6.28 -30.04 -4.98
C LEU A 781 5.46 -29.77 -6.26
N ARG A 782 6.10 -29.82 -7.42
CA ARG A 782 5.44 -29.61 -8.72
C ARG A 782 4.39 -30.68 -9.01
N LYS A 783 4.66 -31.94 -8.63
CA LYS A 783 3.74 -33.06 -8.83
C LYS A 783 2.75 -33.28 -7.68
N GLY A 784 2.93 -32.58 -6.57
CA GLY A 784 2.12 -32.79 -5.35
C GLY A 784 2.32 -34.18 -4.72
N THR A 785 3.51 -34.77 -4.89
CA THR A 785 3.86 -36.06 -4.31
C THR A 785 4.47 -35.91 -2.90
N VAL A 786 4.79 -37.03 -2.26
CA VAL A 786 5.34 -37.02 -0.90
C VAL A 786 6.71 -36.35 -0.88
N ARG A 787 6.89 -35.44 0.08
CA ARG A 787 8.16 -34.74 0.33
C ARG A 787 9.24 -35.72 0.78
N PRO A 788 10.48 -35.64 0.28
CA PRO A 788 11.60 -36.51 0.70
C PRO A 788 11.93 -36.37 2.19
N SER A 789 12.00 -35.17 2.72
CA SER A 789 12.20 -34.93 4.15
C SER A 789 10.94 -35.27 4.96
N LYS A 790 11.11 -36.06 6.05
CA LYS A 790 10.02 -36.36 6.98
C LYS A 790 9.87 -35.30 8.09
N ASN A 791 10.95 -34.57 8.37
CA ASN A 791 11.05 -33.69 9.54
C ASN A 791 10.79 -32.22 9.16
N ARG A 792 11.14 -31.80 7.94
CA ARG A 792 10.76 -30.47 7.44
C ARG A 792 9.25 -30.38 7.23
N LYS A 793 8.62 -29.36 7.82
CA LYS A 793 7.15 -29.18 7.80
C LYS A 793 6.70 -28.02 6.93
N THR A 794 7.54 -26.99 6.74
CA THR A 794 7.21 -25.78 6.01
C THR A 794 7.79 -25.78 4.60
N VAL A 795 7.09 -25.18 3.67
CA VAL A 795 7.55 -24.92 2.29
C VAL A 795 7.29 -23.46 1.97
N GLY A 796 8.29 -22.79 1.44
CA GLY A 796 8.19 -21.41 0.94
C GLY A 796 9.05 -21.21 -0.30
N CYS A 797 8.84 -20.16 -1.06
CA CYS A 797 9.67 -19.79 -2.23
C CYS A 797 10.89 -18.93 -1.82
N PHE A 798 10.95 -18.55 -0.56
CA PHE A 798 12.03 -17.75 0.00
C PHE A 798 12.41 -18.24 1.41
N LYS A 799 13.71 -18.34 1.67
CA LYS A 799 14.27 -18.77 2.96
C LYS A 799 14.67 -17.54 3.77
N PHE A 800 13.94 -17.28 4.85
CA PHE A 800 14.10 -16.08 5.69
C PHE A 800 14.97 -16.34 6.91
N PHE A 801 14.97 -17.56 7.44
CA PHE A 801 15.59 -17.91 8.70
C PHE A 801 16.77 -18.86 8.51
N THR A 802 17.62 -18.93 9.52
CA THR A 802 18.70 -19.90 9.67
C THR A 802 18.47 -20.70 10.95
N LYS A 803 19.22 -21.78 11.15
CA LYS A 803 19.16 -22.59 12.36
C LYS A 803 19.46 -21.81 13.65
N ASP A 804 20.21 -20.70 13.54
CA ASP A 804 20.64 -19.86 14.66
C ASP A 804 19.75 -18.61 14.83
N SER A 805 18.69 -18.49 14.06
CA SER A 805 17.74 -17.40 14.22
C SER A 805 17.03 -17.48 15.57
N PRO A 806 16.77 -16.35 16.24
CA PRO A 806 16.11 -16.34 17.54
C PRO A 806 14.66 -16.81 17.42
N LEU A 807 14.26 -17.71 18.33
CA LEU A 807 12.87 -18.15 18.44
C LEU A 807 12.00 -17.01 18.99
N LEU A 808 10.77 -16.97 18.55
CA LEU A 808 9.76 -16.02 19.05
C LEU A 808 9.04 -16.64 20.26
N PRO A 809 8.88 -15.91 21.38
CA PRO A 809 8.10 -16.39 22.51
C PRO A 809 6.73 -16.90 22.08
N SER A 810 6.30 -18.03 22.63
CA SER A 810 5.07 -18.70 22.20
C SER A 810 4.36 -19.38 23.38
N GLY A 811 3.03 -19.40 23.35
CA GLY A 811 2.21 -20.11 24.32
C GLY A 811 1.37 -19.24 25.24
N LEU A 812 0.66 -19.87 26.14
CA LEU A 812 -0.02 -19.26 27.29
C LEU A 812 1.00 -19.19 28.44
N ILE A 813 1.53 -17.99 28.67
CA ILE A 813 2.60 -17.78 29.64
C ILE A 813 2.01 -17.44 31.02
N GLY A 814 0.86 -16.80 31.05
CA GLY A 814 0.14 -16.40 32.26
C GLY A 814 0.70 -15.12 32.91
N PRO A 815 0.45 -14.88 34.24
CA PRO A 815 -0.40 -15.72 35.09
C PRO A 815 -1.87 -15.68 34.67
N VAL A 816 -2.54 -16.84 34.72
CA VAL A 816 -3.98 -16.94 34.44
C VAL A 816 -4.73 -16.84 35.77
N VAL A 817 -5.60 -15.85 35.87
CA VAL A 817 -6.37 -15.60 37.11
C VAL A 817 -7.85 -15.38 36.83
N ILE A 818 -8.69 -15.73 37.80
CA ILE A 818 -10.10 -15.32 37.85
C ILE A 818 -10.24 -14.24 38.93
N ARG A 819 -10.92 -13.15 38.57
CA ARG A 819 -11.18 -11.99 39.44
C ARG A 819 -12.67 -11.71 39.57
#